data_3e0c3d0e39302ad1eaf738ae0491ec45
#
_entry.id   3e0c3d0e39302ad1eaf738ae0491ec45
#
_cell.length_a   1.000
_cell.length_b   1.000
_cell.length_c   1.000
_cell.angle_alpha   90.00
_cell.angle_beta   90.00
_cell.angle_gamma   90.00
#
_symmetry.space_group_name_H-M   'P 1'
#
loop_
_entity.id
_entity.type
_entity.pdbx_description
1 polymer ?
#
loop_
_entity_poly.entity_id
_entity_poly.type
_entity_poly.pdbx_seq_one_letter_code
_entity_poly.pdbx_strand_id
1 'polypeptide(L)'
;MNGTRIAGALAATAALLSTAPAAQADPSPRVLHAAPDGSGTACTHGRPCSLDGARDAARTVDGRDVRVELADGNYALSRPLELGVADSGRDGHTVTWTAERGAHPVLSGGRTLKGWDSNTDGTWTTHVPEGVTPRQLFVDGVRAVRARGESCAASVCDATKTGMTGAKATGIASWARPTDAEAVISVRWRNYHCRIDSVTGDILTFAQPCWTNSASGTDRTGPAWDTTAVDSSRYSGVKYFENAPELLDRPGEFAWNSDARTLTYLPRKGEDMRRAKAVTPATEQLLVLDGAHDVRIEGIALRYAAWHQPSTDEGYAGMQAGLVLTGASGPKDHAGRYYTKPSAALTVRGGRHVSVDQVEFSRLGGAGVVFEAGTQDSKLTRSRFTDLSSGAAYIGDMEPMPATELAGARNTVAYNTIRRTGVEFTDAVGIWAGYEAATVIDHNTLDDLPYSGISVGWGWNQPEAQKSVLRDNRITNNRITNVMRVEHEQHDGGAIYTQGAQPGTVISGNYINRSAFGNTERDGNGIYLDEQSSHIRVEGNVLTRLGYKWVSNWAGYGIDNHATGNWTDTDAPALAGTGSAMTDNHTKLDRLPADALKVAASAGAQGHDRVEQLRPDLARTGTASQSSTDGTATAAAATDGDTSTDTRTLSEPGAWWQVDLGSVQHVGQVEVWNNTSMTTTGFDVQLARTPDFADVTTLHVPGKALRPTVLDTGKGTEARYVRIKLTGTGRVALAHVLVHP
;
A
#
# COMPACT_ATOMS: atom_id res chain seq x y z
N MET A 1 -7.86 42.69 -91.00
CA MET A 1 -8.85 41.66 -91.21
C MET A 1 -9.23 41.11 -89.84
N ASN A 2 -10.48 41.25 -89.53
CA ASN A 2 -11.31 40.67 -88.46
C ASN A 2 -10.85 40.79 -87.00
N GLY A 3 -11.51 41.74 -86.42
CA GLY A 3 -11.72 41.86 -84.98
C GLY A 3 -12.81 40.97 -84.47
N THR A 4 -12.69 40.52 -83.23
CA THR A 4 -13.80 39.96 -82.47
C THR A 4 -13.82 40.57 -81.07
N ARG A 5 -14.94 41.23 -80.80
CA ARG A 5 -15.26 41.86 -79.50
C ARG A 5 -15.66 40.74 -78.51
N ILE A 6 -15.16 40.79 -77.32
CA ILE A 6 -15.61 39.95 -76.20
C ILE A 6 -16.35 40.91 -75.24
N ALA A 7 -17.60 40.60 -75.02
CA ALA A 7 -18.47 41.29 -74.04
C ALA A 7 -18.18 40.76 -72.64
N GLY A 8 -17.94 41.69 -71.73
CA GLY A 8 -17.80 41.34 -70.29
C GLY A 8 -19.16 41.18 -69.64
N ALA A 9 -19.34 40.02 -68.96
CA ALA A 9 -20.45 39.79 -68.05
C ALA A 9 -20.00 40.10 -66.64
N LEU A 10 -20.62 41.09 -65.99
CA LEU A 10 -20.49 41.32 -64.53
C LEU A 10 -21.30 40.24 -63.80
N ALA A 11 -20.63 39.40 -63.04
CA ALA A 11 -21.25 38.52 -62.08
C ALA A 11 -21.30 39.21 -60.72
N ALA A 12 -22.47 39.55 -60.22
CA ALA A 12 -22.71 40.03 -58.88
C ALA A 12 -22.63 38.84 -57.90
N THR A 13 -21.61 38.80 -57.07
CA THR A 13 -21.49 37.85 -55.98
C THR A 13 -22.29 38.37 -54.78
N ALA A 14 -23.43 37.73 -54.47
CA ALA A 14 -24.20 37.94 -53.26
C ALA A 14 -23.44 37.20 -52.11
N ALA A 15 -22.83 37.97 -51.20
CA ALA A 15 -22.26 37.46 -49.96
C ALA A 15 -23.40 37.04 -49.01
N LEU A 16 -23.62 35.73 -48.89
CA LEU A 16 -24.40 35.13 -47.81
C LEU A 16 -23.63 35.30 -46.48
N LEU A 17 -23.96 36.29 -45.69
CA LEU A 17 -23.56 36.38 -44.29
C LEU A 17 -24.26 35.24 -43.53
N SER A 18 -23.59 34.14 -43.31
CA SER A 18 -24.00 33.12 -42.35
C SER A 18 -23.81 33.72 -40.96
N THR A 19 -24.89 34.13 -40.32
CA THR A 19 -24.88 34.39 -38.88
C THR A 19 -24.69 33.05 -38.19
N ALA A 20 -23.46 32.80 -37.70
CA ALA A 20 -23.24 31.74 -36.73
C ALA A 20 -24.19 32.00 -35.53
N PRO A 21 -24.89 31.00 -35.03
CA PRO A 21 -25.67 31.16 -33.82
C PRO A 21 -24.72 31.63 -32.72
N ALA A 22 -25.08 32.73 -32.05
CA ALA A 22 -24.37 33.16 -30.86
C ALA A 22 -24.38 32.00 -29.89
N ALA A 23 -23.17 31.54 -29.50
CA ALA A 23 -23.05 30.56 -28.43
C ALA A 23 -23.80 31.12 -27.23
N GLN A 24 -24.93 30.51 -26.90
CA GLN A 24 -25.67 30.83 -25.69
C GLN A 24 -24.72 30.52 -24.54
N ALA A 25 -24.37 31.51 -23.74
CA ALA A 25 -23.60 31.29 -22.54
C ALA A 25 -24.37 30.29 -21.67
N ASP A 26 -23.71 29.17 -21.29
CA ASP A 26 -24.31 28.20 -20.40
C ASP A 26 -24.86 28.90 -19.16
N PRO A 27 -26.06 28.59 -18.72
CA PRO A 27 -26.65 29.23 -17.56
C PRO A 27 -25.76 28.96 -16.34
N SER A 28 -25.48 29.98 -15.52
CA SER A 28 -24.68 29.82 -14.29
C SER A 28 -25.21 28.65 -13.45
N PRO A 29 -24.33 27.87 -12.80
CA PRO A 29 -24.70 26.70 -12.03
C PRO A 29 -25.73 27.06 -10.93
N ARG A 30 -26.65 26.16 -10.63
CA ARG A 30 -27.54 26.27 -9.47
C ARG A 30 -26.71 25.93 -8.21
N VAL A 31 -26.53 26.90 -7.33
CA VAL A 31 -25.84 26.68 -6.04
C VAL A 31 -26.87 26.30 -4.98
N LEU A 32 -26.59 25.24 -4.25
CA LEU A 32 -27.31 24.72 -3.10
C LEU A 32 -26.38 24.69 -1.91
N HIS A 33 -26.82 25.14 -0.72
CA HIS A 33 -26.00 25.19 0.48
C HIS A 33 -26.42 24.13 1.49
N ALA A 34 -25.46 23.34 2.00
CA ALA A 34 -25.67 22.37 3.07
C ALA A 34 -24.77 22.68 4.28
N ALA A 35 -25.27 22.39 5.49
CA ALA A 35 -24.51 22.55 6.73
C ALA A 35 -24.71 21.36 7.67
N PRO A 36 -23.80 21.12 8.64
CA PRO A 36 -23.92 20.01 9.59
C PRO A 36 -25.23 19.98 10.38
N ASP A 37 -25.77 21.15 10.70
CA ASP A 37 -27.05 21.37 11.40
C ASP A 37 -28.17 21.82 10.45
N GLY A 38 -27.93 21.79 9.15
CA GLY A 38 -28.87 22.15 8.12
C GLY A 38 -30.11 21.27 8.08
N SER A 39 -31.25 21.82 7.63
CA SER A 39 -32.54 21.11 7.60
C SER A 39 -33.42 21.54 6.44
N GLY A 40 -34.38 20.68 6.07
CA GLY A 40 -35.30 20.93 4.96
C GLY A 40 -34.60 20.94 3.60
N THR A 41 -35.26 21.53 2.59
CA THR A 41 -34.82 21.52 1.17
C THR A 41 -34.69 22.92 0.57
N ALA A 42 -34.69 23.98 1.40
CA ALA A 42 -34.52 25.36 0.90
C ALA A 42 -33.11 25.59 0.33
N CYS A 43 -32.08 25.01 0.90
CA CYS A 43 -30.69 24.96 0.47
C CYS A 43 -30.13 26.33 0.03
N THR A 44 -30.48 27.40 0.74
CA THR A 44 -29.91 28.73 0.52
C THR A 44 -28.80 29.00 1.54
N HIS A 45 -27.91 29.94 1.29
CA HIS A 45 -26.85 30.32 2.22
C HIS A 45 -27.43 30.72 3.62
N GLY A 46 -28.52 31.43 3.69
CA GLY A 46 -29.18 31.81 4.95
C GLY A 46 -30.04 30.70 5.60
N ARG A 47 -30.36 29.66 4.89
CA ARG A 47 -31.08 28.46 5.35
C ARG A 47 -30.55 27.23 4.66
N PRO A 48 -29.34 26.76 5.09
CA PRO A 48 -28.73 25.57 4.52
C PRO A 48 -29.54 24.32 4.85
N CYS A 49 -29.50 23.34 3.97
CA CYS A 49 -30.18 22.06 4.18
C CYS A 49 -29.20 21.00 4.73
N SER A 50 -29.72 19.85 5.13
CA SER A 50 -28.92 18.65 5.40
C SER A 50 -28.36 18.09 4.08
N LEU A 51 -27.44 17.12 4.17
CA LEU A 51 -26.92 16.44 2.97
C LEU A 51 -28.04 15.78 2.17
N ASP A 52 -28.97 15.06 2.82
CA ASP A 52 -30.12 14.47 2.17
C ASP A 52 -31.04 15.54 1.53
N GLY A 53 -31.29 16.64 2.24
CA GLY A 53 -32.06 17.76 1.72
C GLY A 53 -31.41 18.41 0.49
N ALA A 54 -30.07 18.53 0.49
CA ALA A 54 -29.35 19.04 -0.68
C ALA A 54 -29.40 18.07 -1.86
N ARG A 55 -29.31 16.75 -1.61
CA ARG A 55 -29.48 15.72 -2.64
C ARG A 55 -30.88 15.83 -3.26
N ASP A 56 -31.92 15.86 -2.44
CA ASP A 56 -33.28 15.91 -2.90
C ASP A 56 -33.60 17.22 -3.66
N ALA A 57 -33.03 18.35 -3.23
CA ALA A 57 -33.15 19.61 -3.95
C ALA A 57 -32.40 19.58 -5.30
N ALA A 58 -31.21 18.95 -5.36
CA ALA A 58 -30.41 18.80 -6.59
C ALA A 58 -31.19 18.03 -7.67
N ARG A 59 -31.94 17.00 -7.31
CA ARG A 59 -32.80 16.21 -8.22
C ARG A 59 -33.85 17.02 -8.96
N THR A 60 -34.25 18.17 -8.41
CA THR A 60 -35.28 19.04 -9.00
C THR A 60 -34.74 20.06 -9.98
N VAL A 61 -33.44 20.11 -10.18
CA VAL A 61 -32.80 21.09 -11.06
C VAL A 61 -32.56 20.48 -12.43
N ASP A 62 -33.10 21.12 -13.47
CA ASP A 62 -32.90 20.72 -14.85
C ASP A 62 -32.20 21.81 -15.69
N GLY A 63 -31.56 21.41 -16.76
CA GLY A 63 -30.99 22.27 -17.80
C GLY A 63 -29.82 23.16 -17.37
N ARG A 64 -29.10 22.79 -16.31
CA ARG A 64 -27.88 23.47 -15.86
C ARG A 64 -27.09 22.62 -14.89
N ASP A 65 -25.81 22.99 -14.69
CA ASP A 65 -24.97 22.43 -13.65
C ASP A 65 -25.56 22.71 -12.25
N VAL A 66 -25.36 21.76 -11.34
CA VAL A 66 -25.69 21.88 -9.92
C VAL A 66 -24.41 21.89 -9.10
N ARG A 67 -24.32 22.83 -8.15
CA ARG A 67 -23.23 22.91 -7.20
C ARG A 67 -23.77 22.87 -5.77
N VAL A 68 -23.52 21.77 -5.07
CA VAL A 68 -23.84 21.61 -3.65
C VAL A 68 -22.62 22.04 -2.85
N GLU A 69 -22.70 23.19 -2.20
CA GLU A 69 -21.63 23.74 -1.37
C GLU A 69 -21.86 23.35 0.10
N LEU A 70 -20.85 22.72 0.68
CA LEU A 70 -20.86 22.26 2.06
C LEU A 70 -20.15 23.29 2.95
N ALA A 71 -20.86 23.80 3.94
CA ALA A 71 -20.30 24.67 4.96
C ALA A 71 -19.26 23.95 5.81
N ASP A 72 -18.41 24.71 6.48
CA ASP A 72 -17.41 24.19 7.42
C ASP A 72 -18.06 23.37 8.53
N GLY A 73 -17.39 22.30 8.96
CA GLY A 73 -17.80 21.52 10.12
C GLY A 73 -17.85 20.00 9.91
N ASN A 74 -18.37 19.32 10.93
CA ASN A 74 -18.42 17.86 10.97
C ASN A 74 -19.83 17.33 10.70
N TYR A 75 -20.01 16.68 9.58
CA TYR A 75 -21.25 15.98 9.18
C TYR A 75 -21.19 14.55 9.73
N ALA A 76 -21.80 14.33 10.90
CA ALA A 76 -21.82 13.02 11.55
C ALA A 76 -22.80 12.08 10.84
N LEU A 77 -22.30 11.04 10.20
CA LEU A 77 -23.09 10.09 9.44
C LEU A 77 -23.40 8.84 10.26
N SER A 78 -24.65 8.40 10.24
CA SER A 78 -25.08 7.09 10.77
C SER A 78 -25.35 6.08 9.66
N ARG A 79 -25.39 6.53 8.43
CA ARG A 79 -25.53 5.78 7.18
C ARG A 79 -24.82 6.56 6.06
N PRO A 80 -24.48 5.92 4.95
CA PRO A 80 -23.86 6.63 3.83
C PRO A 80 -24.79 7.69 3.23
N LEU A 81 -24.19 8.72 2.65
CA LEU A 81 -24.87 9.53 1.65
C LEU A 81 -24.84 8.73 0.34
N GLU A 82 -26.01 8.38 -0.16
CA GLU A 82 -26.18 7.61 -1.38
C GLU A 82 -26.58 8.51 -2.55
N LEU A 83 -25.79 8.43 -3.64
CA LEU A 83 -26.03 9.14 -4.90
C LEU A 83 -26.19 8.09 -6.01
N GLY A 84 -27.35 8.03 -6.61
CA GLY A 84 -27.66 7.10 -7.70
C GLY A 84 -27.84 7.80 -9.04
N VAL A 85 -28.45 7.09 -9.98
CA VAL A 85 -28.80 7.63 -11.32
C VAL A 85 -29.62 8.92 -11.23
N ALA A 86 -30.53 9.01 -10.26
CA ALA A 86 -31.37 10.20 -10.06
C ALA A 86 -30.57 11.44 -9.59
N ASP A 87 -29.37 11.25 -9.07
CA ASP A 87 -28.51 12.31 -8.54
C ASP A 87 -27.42 12.73 -9.54
N SER A 88 -27.50 12.20 -10.74
CA SER A 88 -26.51 12.39 -11.81
C SER A 88 -26.76 13.68 -12.60
N GLY A 89 -25.72 14.15 -13.28
CA GLY A 89 -25.84 15.20 -14.27
C GLY A 89 -26.73 14.76 -15.44
N ARG A 90 -27.48 15.69 -16.04
CA ARG A 90 -28.42 15.45 -17.15
C ARG A 90 -28.07 16.34 -18.33
N ASP A 91 -28.30 15.87 -19.54
CA ASP A 91 -28.15 16.63 -20.78
C ASP A 91 -26.79 17.33 -20.93
N GLY A 92 -25.70 16.65 -20.48
CA GLY A 92 -24.32 17.16 -20.51
C GLY A 92 -23.93 18.05 -19.32
N HIS A 93 -24.81 18.23 -18.36
CA HIS A 93 -24.55 18.96 -17.12
C HIS A 93 -23.96 18.06 -16.03
N THR A 94 -23.35 18.66 -15.01
CA THR A 94 -22.66 17.99 -13.91
C THR A 94 -23.28 18.37 -12.56
N VAL A 95 -23.35 17.41 -11.63
CA VAL A 95 -23.64 17.66 -10.22
C VAL A 95 -22.33 17.62 -9.42
N THR A 96 -21.98 18.74 -8.80
CA THR A 96 -20.74 18.88 -8.03
C THR A 96 -21.04 19.04 -6.54
N TRP A 97 -20.49 18.17 -5.71
CA TRP A 97 -20.47 18.28 -4.25
C TRP A 97 -19.11 18.81 -3.83
N THR A 98 -19.06 19.98 -3.21
CA THR A 98 -17.80 20.66 -2.92
C THR A 98 -17.84 21.44 -1.62
N ALA A 99 -16.67 21.77 -1.07
CA ALA A 99 -16.57 22.70 0.04
C ALA A 99 -16.98 24.13 -0.37
N GLU A 100 -17.63 24.86 0.49
CA GLU A 100 -17.72 26.33 0.36
C GLU A 100 -16.32 26.94 0.38
N ARG A 101 -16.17 28.10 -0.21
CA ARG A 101 -14.87 28.76 -0.30
C ARG A 101 -14.25 28.99 1.08
N GLY A 102 -13.10 28.33 1.34
CA GLY A 102 -12.37 28.41 2.59
C GLY A 102 -12.90 27.50 3.70
N ALA A 103 -13.93 26.69 3.42
CA ALA A 103 -14.46 25.71 4.34
C ALA A 103 -13.71 24.37 4.24
N HIS A 104 -13.78 23.58 5.30
CA HIS A 104 -13.19 22.23 5.41
C HIS A 104 -14.24 21.23 5.93
N PRO A 105 -15.28 20.92 5.14
CA PRO A 105 -16.32 19.99 5.56
C PRO A 105 -15.77 18.58 5.75
N VAL A 106 -16.16 17.92 6.84
CA VAL A 106 -15.79 16.56 7.16
C VAL A 106 -17.02 15.66 7.21
N LEU A 107 -17.15 14.71 6.31
CA LEU A 107 -18.09 13.60 6.42
C LEU A 107 -17.45 12.54 7.35
N SER A 108 -18.09 12.26 8.47
CA SER A 108 -17.51 11.45 9.54
C SER A 108 -18.41 10.28 9.92
N GLY A 109 -17.85 9.06 9.88
CA GLY A 109 -18.49 7.84 10.41
C GLY A 109 -18.20 7.58 11.89
N GLY A 110 -17.46 8.48 12.54
CA GLY A 110 -17.01 8.32 13.92
C GLY A 110 -18.07 8.60 14.97
N ARG A 111 -17.97 7.90 16.09
CA ARG A 111 -18.71 8.18 17.33
C ARG A 111 -17.75 8.67 18.40
N THR A 112 -18.05 9.81 18.99
CA THR A 112 -17.28 10.34 20.12
C THR A 112 -17.66 9.59 21.39
N LEU A 113 -16.66 9.02 22.05
CA LEU A 113 -16.80 8.37 23.37
C LEU A 113 -16.62 9.40 24.47
N LYS A 114 -17.48 9.35 25.47
CA LYS A 114 -17.53 10.29 26.61
C LYS A 114 -17.72 9.52 27.92
N GLY A 115 -17.57 10.19 29.06
CA GLY A 115 -17.80 9.56 30.36
C GLY A 115 -16.67 8.58 30.69
N TRP A 116 -15.45 9.05 30.62
CA TRP A 116 -14.27 8.29 30.97
C TRP A 116 -14.01 8.33 32.46
N ASP A 117 -13.90 7.17 33.08
CA ASP A 117 -13.57 6.97 34.50
C ASP A 117 -12.11 6.49 34.64
N SER A 118 -11.37 7.09 35.56
CA SER A 118 -9.98 6.70 35.82
C SER A 118 -9.91 5.50 36.77
N ASN A 119 -9.07 4.51 36.42
CA ASN A 119 -8.80 3.34 37.23
C ASN A 119 -7.53 3.54 38.07
N THR A 120 -7.37 2.70 39.11
CA THR A 120 -6.23 2.79 40.06
C THR A 120 -4.89 2.38 39.43
N ASP A 121 -4.92 1.65 38.30
CA ASP A 121 -3.77 1.19 37.54
C ASP A 121 -3.29 2.20 36.46
N GLY A 122 -3.94 3.38 36.40
CA GLY A 122 -3.63 4.43 35.44
C GLY A 122 -4.37 4.30 34.10
N THR A 123 -5.13 3.25 33.90
CA THR A 123 -6.01 3.12 32.74
C THR A 123 -7.29 3.94 32.91
N TRP A 124 -8.00 4.16 31.81
CA TRP A 124 -9.30 4.82 31.80
C TRP A 124 -10.32 3.95 31.07
N THR A 125 -11.53 3.88 31.58
CA THR A 125 -12.60 3.08 31.02
C THR A 125 -13.80 3.95 30.66
N THR A 126 -14.45 3.65 29.52
CA THR A 126 -15.70 4.27 29.11
C THR A 126 -16.67 3.22 28.59
N HIS A 127 -17.96 3.53 28.67
CA HIS A 127 -19.01 2.71 28.09
C HIS A 127 -19.21 3.05 26.61
N VAL A 128 -19.33 2.04 25.77
CA VAL A 128 -19.53 2.21 24.32
C VAL A 128 -21.01 2.09 23.98
N PRO A 129 -21.61 3.05 23.24
CA PRO A 129 -23.01 3.01 22.88
C PRO A 129 -23.41 1.73 22.15
N GLU A 130 -24.67 1.32 22.30
CA GLU A 130 -25.24 0.19 21.60
C GLU A 130 -25.12 0.33 20.06
N GLY A 131 -24.90 -0.78 19.36
CA GLY A 131 -24.66 -0.80 17.91
C GLY A 131 -23.27 -0.35 17.46
N VAL A 132 -22.36 0.01 18.38
CA VAL A 132 -20.98 0.34 18.05
C VAL A 132 -20.04 -0.76 18.53
N THR A 133 -19.18 -1.25 17.64
CA THR A 133 -18.12 -2.22 17.96
C THR A 133 -16.77 -1.56 17.66
N PRO A 134 -16.01 -1.13 18.69
CA PRO A 134 -14.75 -0.43 18.50
C PRO A 134 -13.65 -1.39 18.01
N ARG A 135 -13.27 -1.29 16.74
CA ARG A 135 -12.05 -1.93 16.25
C ARG A 135 -10.85 -0.96 16.28
N GLN A 136 -11.09 0.31 15.98
CA GLN A 136 -10.09 1.37 16.10
C GLN A 136 -10.56 2.42 17.11
N LEU A 137 -9.58 3.06 17.76
CA LEU A 137 -9.77 4.23 18.62
C LEU A 137 -8.81 5.33 18.17
N PHE A 138 -9.28 6.57 18.17
CA PHE A 138 -8.46 7.76 17.93
C PHE A 138 -8.65 8.73 19.07
N VAL A 139 -7.54 9.08 19.75
CA VAL A 139 -7.53 10.05 20.84
C VAL A 139 -6.84 11.31 20.34
N ASP A 140 -7.53 12.44 20.37
CA ASP A 140 -7.11 13.72 19.77
C ASP A 140 -6.59 13.60 18.34
N GLY A 141 -7.23 12.69 17.58
CA GLY A 141 -6.91 12.41 16.17
C GLY A 141 -5.70 11.51 15.95
N VAL A 142 -5.06 11.01 16.99
CA VAL A 142 -3.96 10.04 16.92
C VAL A 142 -4.51 8.64 17.12
N ARG A 143 -4.20 7.71 16.20
CA ARG A 143 -4.61 6.31 16.30
C ARG A 143 -4.03 5.68 17.57
N ALA A 144 -4.89 5.07 18.37
CA ALA A 144 -4.51 4.18 19.46
C ALA A 144 -4.24 2.76 18.91
N VAL A 145 -3.45 2.00 19.62
CA VAL A 145 -3.10 0.63 19.26
C VAL A 145 -4.00 -0.32 20.04
N ARG A 146 -4.53 -1.37 19.41
CA ARG A 146 -5.15 -2.46 20.17
C ARG A 146 -4.07 -3.12 21.02
N ALA A 147 -4.30 -3.33 22.31
CA ALA A 147 -3.34 -3.94 23.22
C ALA A 147 -2.77 -5.24 22.64
N ARG A 148 -1.44 -5.36 22.62
CA ARG A 148 -0.73 -6.43 21.89
C ARG A 148 0.23 -7.18 22.79
N GLY A 149 0.23 -8.51 22.65
CA GLY A 149 1.21 -9.39 23.28
C GLY A 149 2.46 -9.62 22.42
N GLU A 150 3.31 -10.47 22.95
CA GLU A 150 4.52 -10.91 22.25
C GLU A 150 4.20 -11.97 21.16
N SER A 151 5.18 -12.25 20.30
CA SER A 151 5.09 -13.29 19.28
C SER A 151 5.09 -14.69 19.88
N CYS A 152 4.44 -15.62 19.20
CA CYS A 152 4.48 -17.04 19.56
C CYS A 152 4.96 -17.87 18.36
N ALA A 153 6.15 -18.47 18.50
CA ALA A 153 6.72 -19.31 17.44
C ALA A 153 5.86 -20.55 17.16
N ALA A 154 5.84 -21.02 15.90
CA ALA A 154 5.10 -22.22 15.50
C ALA A 154 5.45 -23.50 16.29
N SER A 155 6.66 -23.58 16.87
CA SER A 155 7.06 -24.69 17.74
C SER A 155 6.35 -24.71 19.10
N VAL A 156 5.69 -23.62 19.50
CA VAL A 156 4.91 -23.45 20.73
C VAL A 156 3.43 -23.33 20.41
N CYS A 157 3.09 -22.42 19.51
CA CYS A 157 1.77 -22.21 18.95
C CYS A 157 1.63 -23.03 17.67
N ASP A 158 1.58 -24.37 17.80
CA ASP A 158 1.51 -25.28 16.66
C ASP A 158 0.10 -25.31 16.10
N ALA A 159 -0.03 -25.06 14.79
CA ALA A 159 -1.31 -24.93 14.13
C ALA A 159 -2.02 -26.29 13.98
N THR A 160 -3.32 -26.29 14.19
CA THR A 160 -4.23 -27.43 14.02
C THR A 160 -5.30 -27.10 12.98
N LYS A 161 -6.13 -28.09 12.61
CA LYS A 161 -7.22 -27.92 11.66
C LYS A 161 -8.17 -26.76 12.01
N THR A 162 -8.43 -26.52 13.28
CA THR A 162 -9.42 -25.55 13.76
C THR A 162 -8.82 -24.42 14.60
N GLY A 163 -7.48 -24.42 14.77
CA GLY A 163 -6.84 -23.44 15.62
C GLY A 163 -5.37 -23.74 15.87
N MET A 164 -4.92 -23.69 17.13
CA MET A 164 -3.53 -23.97 17.50
C MET A 164 -3.41 -24.45 18.96
N THR A 165 -2.25 -25.02 19.29
CA THR A 165 -1.82 -25.26 20.67
C THR A 165 -1.23 -24.00 21.30
N GLY A 166 -0.79 -24.05 22.55
CA GLY A 166 -0.02 -23.02 23.20
C GLY A 166 -0.80 -22.06 24.09
N ALA A 167 -2.08 -22.33 24.37
CA ALA A 167 -2.90 -21.50 25.27
C ALA A 167 -2.28 -21.30 26.66
N LYS A 168 -1.61 -22.33 27.19
CA LYS A 168 -0.93 -22.26 28.49
C LYS A 168 0.39 -21.51 28.41
N ALA A 169 1.17 -21.75 27.37
CA ALA A 169 2.47 -21.10 27.17
C ALA A 169 2.34 -19.59 26.93
N THR A 170 1.28 -19.16 26.27
CA THR A 170 0.97 -17.74 26.03
C THR A 170 0.20 -17.08 27.20
N GLY A 171 -0.22 -17.86 28.20
CA GLY A 171 -1.05 -17.37 29.32
C GLY A 171 -2.53 -17.17 28.97
N ILE A 172 -2.94 -17.33 27.71
CA ILE A 172 -4.31 -17.10 27.23
C ILE A 172 -5.32 -17.99 27.94
N ALA A 173 -4.91 -19.19 28.35
CA ALA A 173 -5.77 -20.10 29.14
C ALA A 173 -6.27 -19.52 30.46
N SER A 174 -5.63 -18.46 30.96
CA SER A 174 -5.99 -17.76 32.21
C SER A 174 -6.65 -16.40 32.01
N TRP A 175 -6.80 -15.92 30.75
CA TRP A 175 -7.44 -14.65 30.48
C TRP A 175 -8.93 -14.67 30.83
N ALA A 176 -9.42 -13.54 31.30
CA ALA A 176 -10.83 -13.42 31.67
C ALA A 176 -11.77 -13.56 30.46
N ARG A 177 -11.31 -13.07 29.29
CA ARG A 177 -12.10 -13.06 28.07
C ARG A 177 -11.24 -13.34 26.82
N PRO A 178 -10.74 -14.56 26.67
CA PRO A 178 -9.90 -14.90 25.52
C PRO A 178 -10.64 -14.79 24.18
N THR A 179 -11.98 -14.89 24.18
CA THR A 179 -12.81 -14.82 22.96
C THR A 179 -12.96 -13.41 22.38
N ASP A 180 -12.57 -12.37 23.09
CA ASP A 180 -12.48 -11.00 22.54
C ASP A 180 -11.13 -10.76 21.82
N ALA A 181 -10.17 -11.64 22.00
CA ALA A 181 -8.84 -11.51 21.41
C ALA A 181 -8.78 -12.13 20.01
N GLU A 182 -7.83 -11.63 19.23
CA GLU A 182 -7.51 -12.08 17.87
C GLU A 182 -6.04 -12.52 17.81
N ALA A 183 -5.74 -13.57 17.03
CA ALA A 183 -4.38 -13.89 16.61
C ALA A 183 -4.07 -13.14 15.32
N VAL A 184 -2.94 -12.44 15.30
CA VAL A 184 -2.41 -11.78 14.12
C VAL A 184 -1.21 -12.55 13.60
N ILE A 185 -1.29 -12.95 12.33
CA ILE A 185 -0.30 -13.79 11.66
C ILE A 185 0.13 -13.09 10.37
N SER A 186 1.42 -12.92 10.16
CA SER A 186 2.00 -12.45 8.90
C SER A 186 2.82 -13.56 8.27
N VAL A 187 2.51 -13.92 7.03
CA VAL A 187 3.22 -14.96 6.28
C VAL A 187 3.38 -14.53 4.83
N ARG A 188 4.62 -14.31 4.40
CA ARG A 188 4.95 -13.90 3.03
C ARG A 188 4.12 -12.69 2.57
N TRP A 189 3.19 -12.88 1.62
CA TRP A 189 2.31 -11.85 1.06
C TRP A 189 0.95 -11.74 1.75
N ARG A 190 0.74 -12.44 2.90
CA ARG A 190 -0.56 -12.58 3.57
C ARG A 190 -0.50 -12.06 5.00
N ASN A 191 -1.63 -11.53 5.45
CA ASN A 191 -1.85 -11.11 6.82
C ASN A 191 -3.21 -11.64 7.29
N TYR A 192 -3.29 -12.17 8.51
CA TYR A 192 -4.52 -12.74 9.06
C TYR A 192 -4.84 -12.15 10.41
N HIS A 193 -6.13 -11.89 10.67
CA HIS A 193 -6.65 -11.54 11.99
C HIS A 193 -7.86 -12.45 12.24
N CYS A 194 -7.70 -13.46 13.08
CA CYS A 194 -8.76 -14.40 13.41
C CYS A 194 -9.05 -14.36 14.91
N ARG A 195 -10.33 -14.19 15.25
CA ARG A 195 -10.81 -14.16 16.62
C ARG A 195 -10.72 -15.54 17.25
N ILE A 196 -10.35 -15.61 18.54
CA ILE A 196 -10.43 -16.83 19.33
C ILE A 196 -11.92 -17.14 19.58
N ASP A 197 -12.36 -18.35 19.21
CA ASP A 197 -13.72 -18.83 19.46
C ASP A 197 -13.83 -19.48 20.83
N SER A 198 -12.85 -20.34 21.17
CA SER A 198 -12.82 -21.01 22.47
C SER A 198 -11.42 -21.43 22.90
N VAL A 199 -11.26 -21.66 24.20
CA VAL A 199 -10.03 -22.20 24.81
C VAL A 199 -10.37 -23.45 25.62
N THR A 200 -9.74 -24.59 25.27
CA THR A 200 -9.92 -25.85 25.98
C THR A 200 -8.56 -26.47 26.31
N GLY A 201 -8.17 -26.41 27.59
CA GLY A 201 -6.87 -26.89 28.04
C GLY A 201 -5.72 -26.09 27.46
N ASP A 202 -4.99 -26.64 26.49
CA ASP A 202 -3.90 -25.99 25.78
C ASP A 202 -4.26 -25.64 24.33
N ILE A 203 -5.50 -25.87 23.94
CA ILE A 203 -5.99 -25.64 22.56
C ILE A 203 -6.75 -24.33 22.48
N LEU A 204 -6.36 -23.49 21.51
CA LEU A 204 -7.11 -22.34 21.03
C LEU A 204 -7.86 -22.77 19.77
N THR A 205 -9.18 -22.61 19.76
CA THR A 205 -10.01 -22.77 18.55
C THR A 205 -10.34 -21.37 18.02
N PHE A 206 -10.24 -21.16 16.72
CA PHE A 206 -10.53 -19.85 16.10
C PHE A 206 -11.86 -19.87 15.35
N ALA A 207 -12.44 -18.70 15.20
CA ALA A 207 -13.66 -18.47 14.44
C ALA A 207 -13.53 -19.00 13.00
N GLN A 208 -14.64 -19.57 12.50
CA GLN A 208 -14.73 -20.09 11.14
C GLN A 208 -15.70 -19.21 10.33
N PRO A 209 -15.41 -18.90 9.05
CA PRO A 209 -14.37 -19.53 8.22
C PRO A 209 -12.99 -18.84 8.26
N CYS A 210 -12.76 -17.85 9.15
CA CYS A 210 -11.50 -17.12 9.21
C CYS A 210 -10.29 -18.04 9.23
N TRP A 211 -10.21 -18.96 10.20
CA TRP A 211 -9.07 -19.86 10.33
C TRP A 211 -8.90 -20.79 9.12
N THR A 212 -9.99 -21.36 8.62
CA THR A 212 -9.95 -22.23 7.44
C THR A 212 -9.47 -21.48 6.20
N ASN A 213 -9.90 -20.24 6.00
CA ASN A 213 -9.46 -19.39 4.89
C ASN A 213 -8.01 -18.89 5.05
N SER A 214 -7.50 -18.81 6.27
CA SER A 214 -6.17 -18.32 6.59
C SER A 214 -5.10 -19.42 6.60
N ALA A 215 -5.04 -20.18 7.69
CA ALA A 215 -3.93 -21.07 8.01
C ALA A 215 -4.15 -22.52 7.56
N SER A 216 -5.40 -22.97 7.43
CA SER A 216 -5.69 -24.31 6.99
C SER A 216 -6.03 -24.35 5.50
N GLY A 217 -5.57 -25.39 4.81
CA GLY A 217 -5.86 -25.59 3.39
C GLY A 217 -4.61 -25.81 2.55
N THR A 218 -4.73 -26.65 1.54
CA THR A 218 -3.65 -27.03 0.66
C THR A 218 -3.37 -26.00 -0.43
N ASP A 219 -2.22 -26.22 -1.04
CA ASP A 219 -1.64 -25.44 -2.12
C ASP A 219 -2.57 -25.25 -3.33
N ARG A 220 -2.21 -24.26 -4.11
CA ARG A 220 -2.85 -23.73 -5.33
C ARG A 220 -3.03 -24.73 -6.48
N THR A 221 -2.40 -25.90 -6.44
CA THR A 221 -2.29 -26.80 -7.60
C THR A 221 -3.17 -28.03 -7.55
N GLY A 222 -3.92 -28.26 -6.45
CA GLY A 222 -4.76 -29.44 -6.30
C GLY A 222 -6.25 -29.17 -6.49
N PRO A 223 -7.00 -30.13 -7.04
CA PRO A 223 -8.44 -30.00 -7.25
C PRO A 223 -9.28 -30.05 -5.95
N ALA A 224 -8.67 -30.28 -4.81
CA ALA A 224 -9.31 -30.27 -3.51
C ALA A 224 -8.37 -29.67 -2.46
N TRP A 225 -8.86 -28.68 -1.74
CA TRP A 225 -8.23 -28.19 -0.51
C TRP A 225 -8.28 -29.29 0.53
N ASP A 226 -7.13 -29.85 0.87
CA ASP A 226 -7.03 -30.70 2.04
C ASP A 226 -7.10 -29.84 3.29
N THR A 227 -8.27 -29.70 3.87
CA THR A 227 -8.49 -28.98 5.11
C THR A 227 -7.91 -29.69 6.34
N THR A 228 -7.16 -30.78 6.14
CA THR A 228 -6.59 -31.58 7.25
C THR A 228 -5.14 -31.24 7.55
N ALA A 229 -4.40 -30.60 6.63
CA ALA A 229 -3.01 -30.22 6.81
C ALA A 229 -2.85 -28.73 6.92
N VAL A 230 -2.00 -28.28 7.85
CA VAL A 230 -1.53 -26.90 7.92
C VAL A 230 -0.35 -26.75 6.97
N ASP A 231 -0.50 -25.82 6.04
CA ASP A 231 0.59 -25.48 5.11
C ASP A 231 1.59 -24.55 5.81
N SER A 232 2.84 -24.97 5.94
CA SER A 232 3.92 -24.16 6.51
C SER A 232 4.18 -22.87 5.71
N SER A 233 3.77 -22.80 4.45
CA SER A 233 3.82 -21.56 3.66
C SER A 233 2.72 -20.55 4.05
N ARG A 234 1.80 -20.93 4.91
CA ARG A 234 0.67 -20.13 5.38
C ARG A 234 0.67 -19.89 6.89
N TYR A 235 1.60 -20.54 7.61
CA TYR A 235 1.71 -20.42 9.05
C TYR A 235 3.16 -20.54 9.50
N SER A 236 3.68 -19.51 10.12
CA SER A 236 5.04 -19.45 10.68
C SER A 236 5.05 -19.19 12.19
N GLY A 237 3.88 -19.17 12.82
CA GLY A 237 3.64 -18.75 14.20
C GLY A 237 2.74 -17.51 14.24
N VAL A 238 2.47 -17.04 15.45
CA VAL A 238 1.68 -15.84 15.70
C VAL A 238 2.61 -14.64 15.89
N LYS A 239 2.35 -13.56 15.18
CA LYS A 239 3.09 -12.31 15.32
C LYS A 239 2.79 -11.66 16.68
N TYR A 240 1.53 -11.60 17.05
CA TYR A 240 1.02 -11.21 18.36
C TYR A 240 -0.46 -11.61 18.51
N PHE A 241 -0.92 -11.72 19.74
CA PHE A 241 -2.34 -11.67 20.06
C PHE A 241 -2.72 -10.23 20.39
N GLU A 242 -3.95 -9.82 20.08
CA GLU A 242 -4.40 -8.47 20.37
C GLU A 242 -5.81 -8.42 20.96
N ASN A 243 -6.15 -7.28 21.57
CA ASN A 243 -7.45 -6.96 22.18
C ASN A 243 -7.77 -7.79 23.43
N ALA A 244 -6.85 -7.82 24.38
CA ALA A 244 -7.12 -8.31 25.73
C ALA A 244 -6.69 -7.31 26.78
N PRO A 245 -7.44 -7.12 27.87
CA PRO A 245 -7.02 -6.22 28.97
C PRO A 245 -5.68 -6.61 29.60
N GLU A 246 -5.38 -7.92 29.61
CA GLU A 246 -4.13 -8.49 30.11
C GLU A 246 -2.89 -8.06 29.31
N LEU A 247 -3.10 -7.49 28.13
CA LEU A 247 -2.05 -7.00 27.23
C LEU A 247 -1.84 -5.48 27.28
N LEU A 248 -2.61 -4.75 28.09
CA LEU A 248 -2.49 -3.29 28.23
C LEU A 248 -1.23 -2.92 29.03
N ASP A 249 -0.10 -2.79 28.37
CA ASP A 249 1.18 -2.50 29.00
C ASP A 249 1.90 -1.24 28.48
N ARG A 250 1.44 -0.68 27.35
CA ARG A 250 2.06 0.47 26.69
C ARG A 250 1.12 1.67 26.54
N PRO A 251 1.57 2.89 26.88
CA PRO A 251 0.78 4.10 26.68
C PRO A 251 0.31 4.25 25.24
N GLY A 252 -0.99 4.50 25.04
CA GLY A 252 -1.63 4.59 23.74
C GLY A 252 -2.34 3.30 23.29
N GLU A 253 -2.33 2.26 24.13
CA GLU A 253 -3.05 1.02 23.88
C GLU A 253 -4.47 1.04 24.43
N PHE A 254 -5.36 0.25 23.80
CA PHE A 254 -6.73 0.05 24.27
C PHE A 254 -7.16 -1.41 24.12
N ALA A 255 -8.12 -1.82 24.93
CA ALA A 255 -8.82 -3.10 24.83
C ALA A 255 -10.33 -2.89 24.88
N TRP A 256 -11.05 -3.70 24.09
CA TRP A 256 -12.51 -3.74 24.03
C TRP A 256 -13.05 -4.99 24.69
N ASN A 257 -13.97 -4.82 25.64
CA ASN A 257 -14.74 -5.91 26.25
C ASN A 257 -16.16 -5.92 25.66
N SER A 258 -16.48 -6.94 24.89
CA SER A 258 -17.74 -7.02 24.14
C SER A 258 -18.97 -7.22 25.01
N ASP A 259 -18.88 -7.98 26.12
CA ASP A 259 -20.01 -8.23 27.03
C ASP A 259 -20.34 -7.03 27.89
N ALA A 260 -19.32 -6.46 28.55
CA ALA A 260 -19.50 -5.27 29.39
C ALA A 260 -19.74 -4.02 28.56
N ARG A 261 -19.49 -4.07 27.26
CA ARG A 261 -19.49 -2.91 26.35
C ARG A 261 -18.63 -1.77 26.88
N THR A 262 -17.45 -2.10 27.37
CA THR A 262 -16.49 -1.14 27.90
C THR A 262 -15.20 -1.13 27.08
N LEU A 263 -14.67 0.05 26.87
CA LEU A 263 -13.39 0.26 26.25
C LEU A 263 -12.43 0.81 27.30
N THR A 264 -11.32 0.10 27.51
CA THR A 264 -10.25 0.51 28.42
C THR A 264 -9.07 1.03 27.62
N TYR A 265 -8.52 2.16 28.03
CA TYR A 265 -7.41 2.84 27.35
C TYR A 265 -6.33 3.22 28.34
N LEU A 266 -5.06 3.00 27.98
CA LEU A 266 -3.90 3.47 28.73
C LEU A 266 -3.37 4.76 28.09
N PRO A 267 -3.59 5.94 28.69
CA PRO A 267 -3.28 7.22 28.07
C PRO A 267 -1.78 7.42 27.81
N ARG A 268 -1.48 8.13 26.74
CA ARG A 268 -0.13 8.63 26.46
C ARG A 268 0.23 9.73 27.45
N LYS A 269 1.53 9.96 27.61
CA LYS A 269 2.01 11.02 28.49
C LYS A 269 1.39 12.39 28.12
N GLY A 270 0.69 12.99 29.06
CA GLY A 270 0.05 14.31 28.91
C GLY A 270 -1.39 14.29 28.40
N GLU A 271 -1.96 13.13 28.09
CA GLU A 271 -3.39 13.00 27.74
C GLU A 271 -4.26 13.01 29.01
N ASP A 272 -5.32 13.81 29.01
CA ASP A 272 -6.38 13.82 30.03
C ASP A 272 -7.70 13.38 29.39
N MET A 273 -8.15 12.16 29.67
CA MET A 273 -9.33 11.58 29.04
C MET A 273 -10.65 12.29 29.37
N ARG A 274 -10.67 13.15 30.40
CA ARG A 274 -11.81 14.02 30.67
C ARG A 274 -11.98 15.13 29.63
N ARG A 275 -10.92 15.45 28.89
CA ARG A 275 -10.86 16.54 27.93
C ARG A 275 -10.56 16.05 26.51
N ALA A 276 -9.85 14.94 26.38
CA ALA A 276 -9.44 14.37 25.11
C ALA A 276 -10.67 14.00 24.25
N LYS A 277 -10.57 14.24 22.96
CA LYS A 277 -11.57 13.81 21.98
C LYS A 277 -11.29 12.38 21.53
N ALA A 278 -11.93 11.42 22.20
CA ALA A 278 -11.86 10.02 21.82
C ALA A 278 -12.94 9.68 20.79
N VAL A 279 -12.56 9.13 19.63
CA VAL A 279 -13.47 8.79 18.54
C VAL A 279 -13.21 7.35 18.09
N THR A 280 -14.27 6.56 17.97
CA THR A 280 -14.24 5.24 17.34
C THR A 280 -15.03 5.27 16.02
N PRO A 281 -14.51 4.71 14.92
CA PRO A 281 -15.27 4.47 13.69
C PRO A 281 -16.49 3.58 13.95
N ALA A 282 -17.61 3.89 13.30
CA ALA A 282 -18.85 3.13 13.49
C ALA A 282 -19.63 2.93 12.17
N THR A 283 -19.60 3.88 11.26
CA THR A 283 -20.26 3.79 9.94
C THR A 283 -19.23 3.36 8.91
N GLU A 284 -19.49 2.28 8.16
CA GLU A 284 -18.49 1.73 7.23
C GLU A 284 -18.29 2.59 5.98
N GLN A 285 -19.36 2.89 5.27
CA GLN A 285 -19.34 3.70 4.05
C GLN A 285 -19.87 5.09 4.36
N LEU A 286 -19.21 6.12 3.86
CA LEU A 286 -19.64 7.51 4.05
C LEU A 286 -20.32 8.08 2.81
N LEU A 287 -19.86 7.67 1.63
CA LEU A 287 -20.38 8.10 0.35
C LEU A 287 -20.45 6.91 -0.62
N VAL A 288 -21.61 6.66 -1.19
CA VAL A 288 -21.84 5.61 -2.18
C VAL A 288 -22.44 6.23 -3.43
N LEU A 289 -21.79 6.02 -4.58
CA LEU A 289 -22.27 6.38 -5.91
C LEU A 289 -22.64 5.08 -6.63
N ASP A 290 -23.94 4.84 -6.84
CA ASP A 290 -24.44 3.60 -7.44
C ASP A 290 -25.15 3.90 -8.77
N GLY A 291 -24.49 3.53 -9.86
CA GLY A 291 -24.90 3.87 -11.22
C GLY A 291 -24.86 5.37 -11.53
N ALA A 292 -24.28 6.17 -10.65
CA ALA A 292 -24.20 7.62 -10.83
C ALA A 292 -23.27 8.00 -11.99
N HIS A 293 -23.61 9.04 -12.72
CA HIS A 293 -22.81 9.57 -13.81
C HIS A 293 -22.75 11.10 -13.78
N ASP A 294 -21.68 11.66 -14.33
CA ASP A 294 -21.46 13.10 -14.40
C ASP A 294 -21.58 13.78 -13.02
N VAL A 295 -20.94 13.13 -12.01
CA VAL A 295 -20.90 13.60 -10.61
C VAL A 295 -19.46 13.92 -10.22
N ARG A 296 -19.27 15.05 -9.51
CA ARG A 296 -17.98 15.45 -8.94
C ARG A 296 -18.06 15.57 -7.43
N ILE A 297 -17.08 15.00 -6.75
CA ILE A 297 -16.84 15.12 -5.31
C ILE A 297 -15.52 15.86 -5.14
N GLU A 298 -15.53 17.04 -4.55
CA GLU A 298 -14.39 17.95 -4.61
C GLU A 298 -14.12 18.65 -3.27
N GLY A 299 -12.87 18.64 -2.79
CA GLY A 299 -12.41 19.47 -1.67
C GLY A 299 -13.03 19.14 -0.31
N ILE A 300 -13.51 17.92 -0.09
CA ILE A 300 -14.11 17.47 1.18
C ILE A 300 -13.21 16.47 1.89
N ALA A 301 -13.46 16.22 3.18
CA ALA A 301 -12.76 15.19 3.95
C ALA A 301 -13.70 14.05 4.35
N LEU A 302 -13.23 12.79 4.20
CA LEU A 302 -13.90 11.59 4.70
C LEU A 302 -13.06 10.98 5.82
N ARG A 303 -13.63 10.87 7.02
CA ARG A 303 -12.89 10.41 8.20
C ARG A 303 -13.68 9.43 9.04
N TYR A 304 -12.95 8.53 9.72
CA TYR A 304 -13.51 7.60 10.69
C TYR A 304 -14.57 6.66 10.09
N ALA A 305 -14.43 6.25 8.83
CA ALA A 305 -15.18 5.11 8.32
C ALA A 305 -14.68 3.83 8.98
N ALA A 306 -15.59 2.93 9.32
CA ALA A 306 -15.30 1.62 9.91
C ALA A 306 -15.10 0.54 8.83
N TRP A 307 -14.64 -0.62 9.26
CA TRP A 307 -14.78 -1.90 8.56
C TRP A 307 -15.03 -2.98 9.59
N HIS A 308 -16.23 -3.55 9.61
CA HIS A 308 -16.67 -4.45 10.69
C HIS A 308 -16.32 -5.91 10.43
N GLN A 309 -16.20 -6.35 9.17
CA GLN A 309 -15.90 -7.73 8.81
C GLN A 309 -14.72 -8.35 9.59
N PRO A 310 -13.56 -7.67 9.75
CA PRO A 310 -12.44 -8.25 10.50
C PRO A 310 -12.75 -8.59 11.97
N SER A 311 -13.80 -8.01 12.54
CA SER A 311 -14.26 -8.32 13.92
C SER A 311 -15.39 -9.35 13.98
N THR A 312 -15.74 -10.00 12.87
CA THR A 312 -16.71 -11.08 12.76
C THR A 312 -16.02 -12.44 12.67
N ASP A 313 -16.81 -13.50 12.53
CA ASP A 313 -16.29 -14.86 12.32
C ASP A 313 -15.59 -15.04 10.95
N GLU A 314 -15.93 -14.21 9.97
CA GLU A 314 -15.18 -14.13 8.70
C GLU A 314 -13.76 -13.61 8.92
N GLY A 315 -13.54 -12.77 9.92
CA GLY A 315 -12.25 -12.19 10.26
C GLY A 315 -11.59 -11.43 9.11
N TYR A 316 -10.28 -11.36 9.18
CA TYR A 316 -9.43 -10.91 8.08
C TYR A 316 -8.54 -12.05 7.63
N ALA A 317 -8.95 -12.78 6.61
CA ALA A 317 -8.15 -13.83 5.96
C ALA A 317 -7.51 -13.25 4.69
N GLY A 318 -6.53 -12.37 4.86
CA GLY A 318 -5.87 -11.66 3.75
C GLY A 318 -5.22 -12.64 2.77
N MET A 319 -5.37 -12.38 1.47
CA MET A 319 -4.77 -13.21 0.44
C MET A 319 -3.59 -12.54 -0.25
N GLN A 320 -3.73 -11.30 -0.60
CA GLN A 320 -2.72 -10.39 -1.13
C GLN A 320 -3.39 -9.05 -1.44
N ALA A 321 -2.62 -7.96 -1.48
CA ALA A 321 -3.10 -6.63 -1.84
C ALA A 321 -4.28 -6.12 -0.96
N GLY A 322 -4.47 -6.68 0.24
CA GLY A 322 -5.60 -6.34 1.11
C GLY A 322 -6.92 -6.97 0.70
N LEU A 323 -6.94 -7.86 -0.29
CA LEU A 323 -8.11 -8.64 -0.66
C LEU A 323 -8.28 -9.82 0.30
N VAL A 324 -9.51 -10.09 0.69
CA VAL A 324 -9.85 -11.03 1.77
C VAL A 324 -10.62 -12.22 1.24
N LEU A 325 -10.26 -13.41 1.69
CA LEU A 325 -11.05 -14.61 1.45
C LEU A 325 -12.24 -14.66 2.41
N THR A 326 -13.43 -14.88 1.85
CA THR A 326 -14.65 -15.01 2.61
C THR A 326 -15.40 -16.28 2.24
N GLY A 327 -16.32 -16.74 3.10
CA GLY A 327 -17.16 -17.89 2.82
C GLY A 327 -18.42 -17.59 2.02
N ALA A 328 -18.76 -16.32 1.80
CA ALA A 328 -20.13 -15.95 1.49
C ALA A 328 -20.44 -15.70 0.01
N SER A 329 -19.76 -14.80 -0.66
CA SER A 329 -20.10 -14.38 -2.03
C SER A 329 -18.99 -13.52 -2.65
N GLY A 330 -18.94 -13.45 -3.97
CA GLY A 330 -17.98 -12.64 -4.72
C GLY A 330 -17.32 -13.44 -5.85
N PRO A 331 -16.33 -12.86 -6.53
CA PRO A 331 -15.47 -13.58 -7.47
C PRO A 331 -14.75 -14.72 -6.76
N LYS A 332 -14.71 -15.88 -7.42
CA LYS A 332 -14.10 -17.09 -6.88
C LYS A 332 -12.65 -17.21 -7.31
N ASP A 333 -11.81 -17.69 -6.40
CA ASP A 333 -10.51 -18.23 -6.79
C ASP A 333 -10.67 -19.60 -7.48
N HIS A 334 -9.59 -20.16 -7.98
CA HIS A 334 -9.56 -21.47 -8.62
C HIS A 334 -9.96 -22.63 -7.67
N ALA A 335 -9.96 -22.41 -6.35
CA ALA A 335 -10.46 -23.36 -5.34
C ALA A 335 -11.92 -23.12 -4.97
N GLY A 336 -12.61 -22.18 -5.63
CA GLY A 336 -14.01 -21.86 -5.39
C GLY A 336 -14.26 -21.00 -4.16
N ARG A 337 -13.22 -20.38 -3.58
CA ARG A 337 -13.34 -19.43 -2.46
C ARG A 337 -13.66 -18.05 -2.99
N TYR A 338 -14.36 -17.27 -2.20
CA TYR A 338 -14.76 -15.94 -2.58
C TYR A 338 -13.77 -14.88 -2.09
N TYR A 339 -13.42 -13.97 -2.97
CA TYR A 339 -12.67 -12.77 -2.63
C TYR A 339 -13.60 -11.60 -2.40
N THR A 340 -13.24 -10.76 -1.43
CA THR A 340 -13.88 -9.47 -1.21
C THR A 340 -12.82 -8.37 -1.09
N LYS A 341 -13.20 -7.17 -1.50
CA LYS A 341 -12.42 -5.95 -1.25
C LYS A 341 -12.71 -5.44 0.16
N PRO A 342 -11.77 -4.70 0.79
CA PRO A 342 -12.06 -4.01 2.04
C PRO A 342 -13.18 -2.98 1.85
N SER A 343 -14.01 -2.78 2.89
CA SER A 343 -14.97 -1.67 2.91
C SER A 343 -14.24 -0.33 2.77
N ALA A 344 -14.78 0.58 1.96
CA ALA A 344 -14.16 1.87 1.68
C ALA A 344 -15.02 3.04 2.11
N ALA A 345 -14.38 4.15 2.50
CA ALA A 345 -15.10 5.38 2.86
C ALA A 345 -15.92 5.93 1.69
N LEU A 346 -15.43 5.78 0.45
CA LEU A 346 -16.12 6.13 -0.79
C LEU A 346 -16.17 4.93 -1.73
N THR A 347 -17.37 4.57 -2.20
CA THR A 347 -17.57 3.47 -3.15
C THR A 347 -18.31 3.97 -4.39
N VAL A 348 -17.81 3.62 -5.58
CA VAL A 348 -18.46 3.88 -6.87
C VAL A 348 -18.77 2.55 -7.53
N ARG A 349 -20.03 2.27 -7.81
CA ARG A 349 -20.51 1.06 -8.51
C ARG A 349 -21.09 1.45 -9.85
N GLY A 350 -20.58 0.87 -10.94
CA GLY A 350 -21.10 1.12 -12.29
C GLY A 350 -21.13 2.60 -12.70
N GLY A 351 -20.29 3.44 -12.06
CA GLY A 351 -20.24 4.86 -12.29
C GLY A 351 -19.59 5.23 -13.63
N ARG A 352 -20.03 6.33 -14.22
CA ARG A 352 -19.44 6.90 -15.45
C ARG A 352 -19.17 8.38 -15.29
N HIS A 353 -18.01 8.85 -15.75
CA HIS A 353 -17.58 10.25 -15.62
C HIS A 353 -17.65 10.76 -14.16
N VAL A 354 -17.44 9.87 -13.19
CA VAL A 354 -17.35 10.25 -11.77
C VAL A 354 -15.97 10.84 -11.50
N SER A 355 -15.93 12.00 -10.85
CA SER A 355 -14.66 12.65 -10.48
C SER A 355 -14.57 12.82 -8.97
N VAL A 356 -13.56 12.21 -8.37
CA VAL A 356 -13.17 12.39 -6.96
C VAL A 356 -11.86 13.18 -6.96
N ASP A 357 -11.92 14.44 -6.54
CA ASP A 357 -10.83 15.39 -6.70
C ASP A 357 -10.55 16.19 -5.43
N GLN A 358 -9.27 16.32 -5.05
CA GLN A 358 -8.85 17.07 -3.86
C GLN A 358 -9.56 16.61 -2.56
N VAL A 359 -9.86 15.32 -2.44
CA VAL A 359 -10.54 14.73 -1.28
C VAL A 359 -9.50 14.22 -0.28
N GLU A 360 -9.72 14.48 1.02
CA GLU A 360 -8.93 13.90 2.10
C GLU A 360 -9.58 12.63 2.64
N PHE A 361 -8.84 11.54 2.65
CA PHE A 361 -9.20 10.27 3.28
C PHE A 361 -8.26 10.05 4.47
N SER A 362 -8.78 10.04 5.68
CA SER A 362 -7.91 9.88 6.85
C SER A 362 -8.59 9.18 8.04
N ARG A 363 -7.78 8.45 8.81
CA ARG A 363 -8.23 7.75 10.02
C ARG A 363 -9.36 6.76 9.74
N LEU A 364 -9.18 5.90 8.74
CA LEU A 364 -10.18 4.93 8.32
C LEU A 364 -9.87 3.53 8.88
N GLY A 365 -10.90 2.76 9.16
CA GLY A 365 -10.83 1.35 9.57
C GLY A 365 -10.75 0.39 8.38
N GLY A 366 -10.97 0.86 7.16
CA GLY A 366 -10.88 0.12 5.91
C GLY A 366 -10.09 0.87 4.85
N ALA A 367 -10.52 0.76 3.59
CA ALA A 367 -9.94 1.45 2.44
C ALA A 367 -10.43 2.90 2.28
N GLY A 368 -9.72 3.66 1.45
CA GLY A 368 -10.14 5.01 1.06
C GLY A 368 -11.25 5.02 0.02
N VAL A 369 -10.94 4.49 -1.17
CA VAL A 369 -11.84 4.50 -2.34
C VAL A 369 -11.90 3.12 -2.98
N VAL A 370 -13.08 2.71 -3.41
CA VAL A 370 -13.28 1.55 -4.29
C VAL A 370 -14.07 1.99 -5.53
N PHE A 371 -13.51 1.75 -6.71
CA PHE A 371 -14.25 1.75 -7.98
C PHE A 371 -14.59 0.29 -8.31
N GLU A 372 -15.84 -0.08 -8.11
CA GLU A 372 -16.34 -1.44 -8.35
C GLU A 372 -16.49 -1.73 -9.86
N ALA A 373 -16.83 -3.00 -10.16
CA ALA A 373 -17.14 -3.46 -11.50
C ALA A 373 -18.05 -2.48 -12.26
N GLY A 374 -17.79 -2.30 -13.57
CA GLY A 374 -18.56 -1.43 -14.46
C GLY A 374 -18.26 0.06 -14.33
N THR A 375 -17.37 0.47 -13.41
CA THR A 375 -16.94 1.88 -13.33
C THR A 375 -16.01 2.21 -14.50
N GLN A 376 -16.36 3.23 -15.27
CA GLN A 376 -15.61 3.64 -16.47
C GLN A 376 -15.46 5.16 -16.54
N ASP A 377 -14.44 5.61 -17.29
CA ASP A 377 -14.19 7.02 -17.60
C ASP A 377 -14.17 7.93 -16.35
N SER A 378 -13.82 7.35 -15.18
CA SER A 378 -13.89 7.99 -13.88
C SER A 378 -12.50 8.34 -13.35
N LYS A 379 -12.42 9.31 -12.43
CA LYS A 379 -11.14 9.87 -12.00
C LYS A 379 -11.06 9.98 -10.48
N LEU A 380 -9.87 9.61 -9.94
CA LEU A 380 -9.44 9.87 -8.57
C LEU A 380 -8.16 10.71 -8.65
N THR A 381 -8.27 12.00 -8.35
CA THR A 381 -7.16 12.92 -8.59
C THR A 381 -6.89 13.85 -7.41
N ARG A 382 -5.61 14.26 -7.25
CA ARG A 382 -5.14 15.28 -6.30
C ARG A 382 -5.60 15.05 -4.86
N SER A 383 -5.93 13.81 -4.52
CA SER A 383 -6.48 13.41 -3.22
C SER A 383 -5.37 12.95 -2.27
N ARG A 384 -5.64 13.02 -0.98
CA ARG A 384 -4.67 12.65 0.06
C ARG A 384 -5.22 11.49 0.90
N PHE A 385 -4.39 10.48 1.09
CA PHE A 385 -4.69 9.29 1.91
C PHE A 385 -3.67 9.20 3.04
N THR A 386 -4.14 9.14 4.29
CA THR A 386 -3.24 9.08 5.45
C THR A 386 -3.89 8.32 6.60
N ASP A 387 -3.15 7.39 7.20
CA ASP A 387 -3.59 6.61 8.37
C ASP A 387 -4.86 5.79 8.10
N LEU A 388 -4.77 4.88 7.12
CA LEU A 388 -5.82 3.93 6.75
C LEU A 388 -5.46 2.52 7.22
N SER A 389 -6.41 1.77 7.76
CA SER A 389 -6.17 0.38 8.17
C SER A 389 -5.87 -0.55 6.99
N SER A 390 -6.45 -0.28 5.80
CA SER A 390 -6.20 -1.01 4.55
C SER A 390 -5.61 -0.09 3.48
N GLY A 391 -5.72 -0.45 2.19
CA GLY A 391 -5.18 0.29 1.05
C GLY A 391 -5.87 1.62 0.76
N ALA A 392 -5.27 2.44 -0.10
CA ALA A 392 -5.85 3.74 -0.46
C ALA A 392 -6.93 3.62 -1.52
N ALA A 393 -6.65 2.93 -2.64
CA ALA A 393 -7.56 2.84 -3.77
C ALA A 393 -7.61 1.43 -4.37
N TYR A 394 -8.79 0.94 -4.63
CA TYR A 394 -9.08 -0.32 -5.31
C TYR A 394 -9.91 -0.03 -6.55
N ILE A 395 -9.37 -0.33 -7.74
CA ILE A 395 -9.96 0.00 -9.04
C ILE A 395 -10.29 -1.29 -9.79
N GLY A 396 -11.54 -1.43 -10.23
CA GLY A 396 -11.99 -2.61 -10.97
C GLY A 396 -12.25 -3.83 -10.09
N ASP A 397 -12.20 -5.02 -10.69
CA ASP A 397 -12.60 -6.26 -10.05
C ASP A 397 -11.65 -7.43 -10.34
N MET A 398 -11.92 -8.57 -9.72
CA MET A 398 -11.15 -9.82 -9.79
C MET A 398 -11.71 -10.78 -10.85
N GLU A 399 -12.80 -10.43 -11.55
CA GLU A 399 -13.34 -11.24 -12.64
C GLU A 399 -12.55 -10.96 -13.93
N PRO A 400 -11.84 -11.96 -14.50
CA PRO A 400 -10.96 -11.75 -15.67
C PRO A 400 -11.72 -11.49 -16.97
N MET A 401 -12.93 -12.00 -17.10
CA MET A 401 -13.78 -11.86 -18.29
C MET A 401 -15.20 -11.45 -17.90
N PRO A 402 -15.38 -10.24 -17.35
CA PRO A 402 -16.71 -9.77 -16.95
C PRO A 402 -17.60 -9.55 -18.17
N ALA A 403 -18.91 -9.51 -17.94
CA ALA A 403 -19.82 -8.99 -18.94
C ALA A 403 -19.41 -7.54 -19.33
N THR A 404 -19.68 -7.14 -20.57
CA THR A 404 -19.17 -5.86 -21.13
C THR A 404 -19.53 -4.65 -20.27
N GLU A 405 -20.71 -4.62 -19.72
CA GLU A 405 -21.22 -3.56 -18.83
C GLU A 405 -20.53 -3.53 -17.46
N LEU A 406 -19.94 -4.66 -17.05
CA LEU A 406 -19.21 -4.80 -15.78
C LEU A 406 -17.68 -4.63 -15.94
N ALA A 407 -17.19 -4.50 -17.18
CA ALA A 407 -15.77 -4.26 -17.41
C ALA A 407 -15.35 -2.87 -16.95
N GLY A 408 -14.36 -2.77 -16.09
CA GLY A 408 -13.70 -1.52 -15.72
C GLY A 408 -12.80 -1.01 -16.84
N ALA A 409 -12.87 0.28 -17.16
CA ALA A 409 -12.03 0.82 -18.21
C ALA A 409 -11.84 2.34 -18.15
N ARG A 410 -10.71 2.83 -18.69
CA ARG A 410 -10.40 4.25 -18.89
C ARG A 410 -10.49 5.09 -17.62
N ASN A 411 -10.28 4.44 -16.48
CA ASN A 411 -10.21 5.11 -15.19
C ASN A 411 -8.87 5.81 -15.03
N THR A 412 -8.82 6.86 -14.24
CA THR A 412 -7.59 7.62 -13.96
C THR A 412 -7.39 7.76 -12.47
N VAL A 413 -6.21 7.34 -11.97
CA VAL A 413 -5.76 7.56 -10.60
C VAL A 413 -4.48 8.38 -10.66
N ALA A 414 -4.57 9.69 -10.43
CA ALA A 414 -3.43 10.56 -10.71
C ALA A 414 -3.24 11.69 -9.70
N TYR A 415 -1.97 12.08 -9.49
CA TYR A 415 -1.57 13.19 -8.63
C TYR A 415 -2.00 13.03 -7.17
N ASN A 416 -2.22 11.79 -6.70
CA ASN A 416 -2.61 11.53 -5.32
C ASN A 416 -1.37 11.38 -4.42
N THR A 417 -1.52 11.75 -3.14
CA THR A 417 -0.51 11.49 -2.11
C THR A 417 -1.04 10.41 -1.16
N ILE A 418 -0.35 9.29 -1.09
CA ILE A 418 -0.72 8.09 -0.32
C ILE A 418 0.40 7.81 0.68
N ARG A 419 0.08 7.85 1.96
CA ARG A 419 1.05 7.64 3.01
C ARG A 419 0.44 6.96 4.23
N ARG A 420 1.17 5.99 4.81
CA ARG A 420 0.71 5.24 5.99
C ARG A 420 -0.68 4.64 5.80
N THR A 421 -0.84 3.87 4.72
CA THR A 421 -1.97 2.98 4.51
C THR A 421 -1.54 1.54 4.79
N GLY A 422 -2.50 0.64 5.06
CA GLY A 422 -2.18 -0.73 5.48
C GLY A 422 -1.65 -0.79 6.92
N VAL A 423 -1.97 0.18 7.78
CA VAL A 423 -1.40 0.25 9.13
C VAL A 423 -1.89 -0.86 10.07
N GLU A 424 -2.98 -1.50 9.74
CA GLU A 424 -3.55 -2.64 10.46
C GLU A 424 -3.44 -3.92 9.62
N PHE A 425 -3.86 -3.88 8.37
CA PHE A 425 -3.83 -4.99 7.43
C PHE A 425 -2.62 -4.84 6.51
N THR A 426 -1.51 -5.47 6.92
CA THR A 426 -0.18 -5.16 6.38
C THR A 426 0.08 -5.73 4.99
N ASP A 427 -0.74 -6.63 4.47
CA ASP A 427 -0.72 -7.11 3.08
C ASP A 427 -1.47 -6.18 2.10
N ALA A 428 -2.05 -5.08 2.59
CA ALA A 428 -2.68 -4.07 1.75
C ALA A 428 -1.66 -3.22 0.98
N VAL A 429 -2.04 -2.82 -0.23
CA VAL A 429 -1.21 -2.01 -1.13
C VAL A 429 -1.71 -0.56 -1.22
N GLY A 430 -0.87 0.32 -1.74
CA GLY A 430 -1.28 1.72 -1.94
C GLY A 430 -2.41 1.84 -2.97
N ILE A 431 -2.21 1.32 -4.18
CA ILE A 431 -3.20 1.28 -5.26
C ILE A 431 -3.25 -0.14 -5.81
N TRP A 432 -4.44 -0.73 -5.81
CA TRP A 432 -4.72 -1.96 -6.53
C TRP A 432 -5.62 -1.68 -7.73
N ALA A 433 -5.27 -2.22 -8.90
CA ALA A 433 -6.13 -2.24 -10.06
C ALA A 433 -6.30 -3.69 -10.52
N GLY A 434 -7.52 -4.19 -10.54
CA GLY A 434 -7.86 -5.55 -10.95
C GLY A 434 -7.78 -5.71 -12.47
N TYR A 435 -8.76 -6.40 -13.04
CA TYR A 435 -8.86 -6.58 -14.50
C TYR A 435 -9.44 -5.32 -15.16
N GLU A 436 -8.58 -4.35 -15.40
CA GLU A 436 -8.89 -3.02 -15.94
C GLU A 436 -8.28 -2.83 -17.35
N ALA A 437 -8.98 -2.11 -18.21
CA ALA A 437 -8.50 -1.77 -19.56
C ALA A 437 -8.26 -0.27 -19.72
N ALA A 438 -7.13 0.12 -20.32
CA ALA A 438 -6.77 1.50 -20.63
C ALA A 438 -6.81 2.44 -19.40
N THR A 439 -6.57 1.91 -18.22
CA THR A 439 -6.54 2.67 -16.95
C THR A 439 -5.19 3.33 -16.76
N VAL A 440 -5.18 4.55 -16.25
CA VAL A 440 -4.00 5.38 -16.06
C VAL A 440 -3.73 5.58 -14.56
N ILE A 441 -2.56 5.13 -14.10
CA ILE A 441 -2.05 5.38 -12.74
C ILE A 441 -0.82 6.27 -12.89
N ASP A 442 -0.97 7.57 -12.68
CA ASP A 442 0.01 8.55 -13.12
C ASP A 442 0.33 9.61 -12.07
N HIS A 443 1.60 9.98 -11.93
CA HIS A 443 2.07 11.03 -11.01
C HIS A 443 1.58 10.89 -9.56
N ASN A 444 1.38 9.68 -9.05
CA ASN A 444 1.05 9.50 -7.62
C ASN A 444 2.33 9.47 -6.78
N THR A 445 2.28 10.03 -5.58
CA THR A 445 3.31 9.87 -4.55
C THR A 445 2.84 8.85 -3.53
N LEU A 446 3.58 7.74 -3.42
CA LEU A 446 3.33 6.66 -2.45
C LEU A 446 4.55 6.55 -1.53
N ASP A 447 4.34 6.64 -0.23
CA ASP A 447 5.42 6.63 0.75
C ASP A 447 4.99 5.95 2.05
N ASP A 448 5.91 5.21 2.69
CA ASP A 448 5.70 4.61 4.00
C ASP A 448 4.53 3.60 3.99
N LEU A 449 4.66 2.54 3.16
CA LEU A 449 3.67 1.48 3.02
C LEU A 449 4.22 0.12 3.48
N PRO A 450 3.38 -0.74 4.07
CA PRO A 450 3.81 -2.05 4.57
C PRO A 450 4.16 -3.04 3.45
N TYR A 451 3.50 -2.94 2.31
CA TYR A 451 3.64 -3.85 1.18
C TYR A 451 3.83 -3.07 -0.14
N SER A 452 3.41 -3.65 -1.27
CA SER A 452 3.59 -3.03 -2.59
C SER A 452 2.94 -1.65 -2.70
N GLY A 453 3.57 -0.76 -3.47
CA GLY A 453 3.01 0.56 -3.75
C GLY A 453 1.81 0.47 -4.69
N ILE A 454 2.01 -0.14 -5.87
CA ILE A 454 1.00 -0.31 -6.92
C ILE A 454 0.97 -1.78 -7.33
N SER A 455 -0.22 -2.38 -7.36
CA SER A 455 -0.46 -3.75 -7.82
C SER A 455 -1.50 -3.76 -8.93
N VAL A 456 -1.18 -4.38 -10.09
CA VAL A 456 -2.06 -4.40 -11.28
C VAL A 456 -2.26 -5.81 -11.77
N GLY A 457 -3.52 -6.20 -11.95
CA GLY A 457 -3.91 -7.54 -12.33
C GLY A 457 -4.21 -8.44 -11.15
N TRP A 458 -4.60 -9.67 -11.45
CA TRP A 458 -4.98 -10.70 -10.49
C TRP A 458 -4.87 -12.09 -11.11
N GLY A 459 -4.84 -13.16 -10.32
CA GLY A 459 -5.10 -14.51 -10.81
C GLY A 459 -3.89 -15.42 -10.99
N TRP A 460 -3.19 -15.76 -9.92
CA TRP A 460 -2.09 -16.74 -9.85
C TRP A 460 -2.18 -17.91 -10.83
N ASN A 461 -1.43 -17.85 -11.95
CA ASN A 461 -1.33 -18.90 -12.96
C ASN A 461 -2.68 -19.47 -13.47
N GLN A 462 -3.75 -18.70 -13.40
CA GLN A 462 -5.03 -19.11 -13.95
C GLN A 462 -5.05 -18.94 -15.47
N PRO A 463 -5.54 -19.95 -16.24
CA PRO A 463 -5.63 -19.82 -17.70
C PRO A 463 -6.46 -18.61 -18.16
N GLU A 464 -7.44 -18.21 -17.38
CA GLU A 464 -8.31 -17.06 -17.61
C GLU A 464 -7.55 -15.74 -17.54
N ALA A 465 -6.54 -15.62 -16.68
CA ALA A 465 -5.69 -14.44 -16.59
C ALA A 465 -4.93 -14.12 -17.89
N GLN A 466 -4.72 -15.13 -18.74
CA GLN A 466 -4.12 -14.98 -20.07
C GLN A 466 -5.08 -14.43 -21.14
N LYS A 467 -6.38 -14.47 -20.86
CA LYS A 467 -7.44 -14.08 -21.80
C LYS A 467 -8.30 -12.94 -21.27
N SER A 468 -7.87 -12.33 -20.18
CA SER A 468 -8.62 -11.30 -19.46
C SER A 468 -8.79 -10.00 -20.28
N VAL A 469 -9.65 -9.12 -19.78
CA VAL A 469 -9.80 -7.76 -20.33
C VAL A 469 -8.63 -6.82 -19.97
N LEU A 470 -7.69 -7.28 -19.16
CA LEU A 470 -6.55 -6.51 -18.65
C LEU A 470 -5.58 -6.14 -19.79
N ARG A 471 -5.54 -4.87 -20.16
CA ARG A 471 -4.75 -4.38 -21.30
C ARG A 471 -4.59 -2.87 -21.34
N ASP A 472 -3.60 -2.42 -22.09
CA ASP A 472 -3.38 -1.01 -22.44
C ASP A 472 -3.25 -0.06 -21.25
N ASN A 473 -2.92 -0.56 -20.05
CA ASN A 473 -2.79 0.23 -18.85
C ASN A 473 -1.48 1.02 -18.84
N ARG A 474 -1.47 2.15 -18.15
CA ARG A 474 -0.31 3.03 -18.02
C ARG A 474 -0.01 3.29 -16.56
N ILE A 475 1.14 2.82 -16.10
CA ILE A 475 1.67 3.06 -14.75
C ILE A 475 2.87 3.98 -14.92
N THR A 476 2.63 5.30 -14.86
CA THR A 476 3.61 6.28 -15.32
C THR A 476 3.92 7.36 -14.31
N ASN A 477 5.17 7.81 -14.28
CA ASN A 477 5.60 8.98 -13.52
C ASN A 477 5.24 8.95 -12.01
N ASN A 478 5.04 7.76 -11.43
CA ASN A 478 4.76 7.65 -10.01
C ASN A 478 6.05 7.72 -9.19
N ARG A 479 5.98 8.32 -8.02
CA ARG A 479 7.03 8.34 -7.01
C ARG A 479 6.69 7.36 -5.90
N ILE A 480 7.46 6.29 -5.76
CA ILE A 480 7.21 5.22 -4.81
C ILE A 480 8.44 5.08 -3.91
N THR A 481 8.27 5.37 -2.62
CA THR A 481 9.37 5.38 -1.67
C THR A 481 9.02 4.65 -0.38
N ASN A 482 10.00 3.99 0.26
CA ASN A 482 9.84 3.33 1.54
C ASN A 482 8.63 2.37 1.59
N VAL A 483 8.54 1.47 0.62
CA VAL A 483 7.50 0.44 0.54
C VAL A 483 8.08 -0.94 0.86
N MET A 484 7.22 -1.92 1.19
CA MET A 484 7.63 -3.23 1.67
C MET A 484 8.55 -3.14 2.90
N ARG A 485 8.13 -2.39 3.90
CA ARG A 485 8.93 -2.11 5.08
C ARG A 485 9.12 -3.37 5.92
N VAL A 486 10.35 -3.59 6.37
CA VAL A 486 10.80 -4.80 7.06
C VAL A 486 10.01 -5.14 8.33
N GLU A 487 9.58 -4.14 9.07
CA GLU A 487 8.80 -4.32 10.31
C GLU A 487 7.41 -4.94 10.08
N HIS A 488 6.94 -5.00 8.85
CA HIS A 488 5.64 -5.58 8.51
C HIS A 488 5.74 -7.03 8.05
N GLU A 489 6.96 -7.54 7.81
CA GLU A 489 7.22 -8.94 7.43
C GLU A 489 6.45 -9.40 6.18
N GLN A 490 6.16 -8.46 5.27
CA GLN A 490 5.56 -8.77 3.98
C GLN A 490 6.66 -9.04 2.94
N HIS A 491 6.49 -10.11 2.18
CA HIS A 491 7.45 -10.60 1.21
C HIS A 491 6.77 -10.85 -0.14
N ASP A 492 7.58 -11.24 -1.15
CA ASP A 492 7.10 -11.64 -2.47
C ASP A 492 6.27 -10.56 -3.17
N GLY A 493 6.85 -9.37 -3.25
CA GLY A 493 6.23 -8.19 -3.84
C GLY A 493 7.23 -7.27 -4.54
N GLY A 494 6.77 -6.11 -4.92
CA GLY A 494 7.58 -5.06 -5.53
C GLY A 494 6.95 -3.69 -5.33
N ALA A 495 7.72 -2.62 -5.54
CA ALA A 495 7.15 -1.29 -5.50
C ALA A 495 6.03 -1.13 -6.55
N ILE A 496 6.23 -1.73 -7.74
CA ILE A 496 5.18 -1.99 -8.72
C ILE A 496 5.14 -3.51 -8.94
N TYR A 497 3.96 -4.08 -8.79
CA TYR A 497 3.70 -5.51 -8.90
C TYR A 497 2.61 -5.78 -9.94
N THR A 498 2.77 -6.83 -10.76
CA THR A 498 1.77 -7.19 -11.76
C THR A 498 1.48 -8.68 -11.78
N GLN A 499 0.26 -9.06 -12.19
CA GLN A 499 -0.17 -10.43 -12.43
C GLN A 499 -0.99 -10.52 -13.72
N GLY A 500 -0.88 -11.64 -14.43
CA GLY A 500 -1.62 -11.92 -15.65
C GLY A 500 -1.08 -11.23 -16.90
N ALA A 501 -1.53 -11.68 -18.08
CA ALA A 501 -1.17 -11.08 -19.35
C ALA A 501 -1.77 -9.70 -19.51
N GLN A 502 -0.95 -8.72 -19.91
CA GLN A 502 -1.32 -7.30 -19.98
C GLN A 502 -0.85 -6.65 -21.29
N PRO A 503 -1.35 -7.11 -22.46
CA PRO A 503 -0.90 -6.58 -23.73
C PRO A 503 -1.10 -5.06 -23.82
N GLY A 504 -0.05 -4.36 -24.27
CA GLY A 504 -0.05 -2.90 -24.39
C GLY A 504 0.18 -2.12 -23.08
N THR A 505 0.31 -2.80 -21.94
CA THR A 505 0.61 -2.13 -20.65
C THR A 505 2.04 -1.60 -20.63
N VAL A 506 2.20 -0.37 -20.13
CA VAL A 506 3.47 0.34 -20.03
C VAL A 506 3.71 0.80 -18.59
N ILE A 507 4.89 0.49 -18.08
CA ILE A 507 5.42 0.98 -16.80
C ILE A 507 6.59 1.90 -17.09
N SER A 508 6.40 3.23 -17.01
CA SER A 508 7.44 4.16 -17.47
C SER A 508 7.57 5.44 -16.64
N GLY A 509 8.79 5.98 -16.62
CA GLY A 509 9.06 7.26 -15.97
C GLY A 509 8.87 7.27 -14.45
N ASN A 510 8.72 6.11 -13.82
CA ASN A 510 8.53 6.03 -12.37
C ASN A 510 9.86 6.21 -11.63
N TYR A 511 9.82 6.85 -10.46
CA TYR A 511 10.92 6.89 -9.52
C TYR A 511 10.61 5.99 -8.33
N ILE A 512 11.41 4.93 -8.17
CA ILE A 512 11.30 3.96 -7.08
C ILE A 512 12.57 4.05 -6.23
N ASN A 513 12.40 4.26 -4.93
CA ASN A 513 13.52 4.33 -4.00
C ASN A 513 13.17 3.64 -2.67
N ARG A 514 14.07 2.75 -2.21
CA ARG A 514 13.91 2.01 -0.96
C ARG A 514 12.68 1.10 -0.93
N SER A 515 12.51 0.24 -1.94
CA SER A 515 11.62 -0.90 -1.87
C SER A 515 12.29 -2.04 -1.11
N ALA A 516 11.68 -2.54 -0.05
CA ALA A 516 12.20 -3.56 0.88
C ALA A 516 13.61 -3.26 1.43
N PHE A 517 13.97 -2.00 1.52
CA PHE A 517 15.25 -1.55 2.04
C PHE A 517 15.32 -1.80 3.56
N GLY A 518 16.32 -2.56 4.00
CA GLY A 518 16.45 -3.03 5.37
C GLY A 518 15.77 -4.37 5.65
N ASN A 519 15.24 -5.07 4.64
CA ASN A 519 14.65 -6.40 4.79
C ASN A 519 15.73 -7.44 5.18
N THR A 520 15.29 -8.59 5.70
CA THR A 520 16.14 -9.73 6.03
C THR A 520 16.25 -10.75 4.90
N GLU A 521 15.43 -10.65 3.85
CA GLU A 521 15.30 -11.63 2.77
C GLU A 521 15.55 -11.02 1.39
N ARG A 522 15.86 -11.86 0.39
CA ARG A 522 15.99 -11.48 -1.02
C ARG A 522 14.62 -11.32 -1.66
N ASP A 523 13.83 -10.42 -1.11
CA ASP A 523 12.43 -10.29 -1.44
C ASP A 523 12.06 -8.81 -1.47
N GLY A 524 11.28 -8.37 -2.43
CA GLY A 524 10.93 -6.97 -2.59
C GLY A 524 11.69 -6.28 -3.71
N ASN A 525 11.14 -6.51 -4.88
CA ASN A 525 11.69 -5.99 -6.12
C ASN A 525 11.33 -4.49 -6.30
N GLY A 526 11.99 -3.84 -7.20
CA GLY A 526 11.56 -2.56 -7.73
C GLY A 526 10.29 -2.72 -8.56
N ILE A 527 10.40 -3.45 -9.67
CA ILE A 527 9.25 -3.84 -10.52
C ILE A 527 9.22 -5.36 -10.60
N TYR A 528 8.10 -5.96 -10.18
CA TYR A 528 7.93 -7.40 -10.17
C TYR A 528 6.77 -7.82 -11.10
N LEU A 529 7.12 -8.47 -12.20
CA LEU A 529 6.21 -9.04 -13.17
C LEU A 529 5.96 -10.50 -12.78
N ASP A 530 5.08 -10.71 -11.80
CA ASP A 530 4.80 -12.02 -11.22
C ASP A 530 3.77 -12.79 -12.07
N GLU A 531 3.55 -14.02 -11.74
CA GLU A 531 2.49 -14.96 -12.17
C GLU A 531 1.89 -14.64 -13.56
N GLN A 532 2.55 -15.15 -14.63
CA GLN A 532 2.10 -15.00 -16.02
C GLN A 532 2.04 -13.54 -16.56
N SER A 533 2.58 -12.57 -15.84
CA SER A 533 2.71 -11.20 -16.37
C SER A 533 3.43 -11.22 -17.73
N SER A 534 2.75 -10.77 -18.77
CA SER A 534 3.23 -10.89 -20.14
C SER A 534 2.87 -9.66 -20.98
N HIS A 535 3.67 -9.42 -22.03
CA HIS A 535 3.47 -8.34 -23.00
C HIS A 535 3.54 -6.93 -22.37
N ILE A 536 4.40 -6.76 -21.36
CA ILE A 536 4.56 -5.51 -20.61
C ILE A 536 5.85 -4.81 -21.04
N ARG A 537 5.81 -3.49 -21.18
CA ARG A 537 6.99 -2.65 -21.41
C ARG A 537 7.36 -1.90 -20.12
N VAL A 538 8.63 -1.95 -19.74
CA VAL A 538 9.22 -1.28 -18.58
C VAL A 538 10.27 -0.30 -19.10
N GLU A 539 9.96 0.99 -19.17
CA GLU A 539 10.73 1.97 -19.95
C GLU A 539 11.10 3.22 -19.15
N GLY A 540 12.39 3.57 -19.13
CA GLY A 540 12.83 4.85 -18.60
C GLY A 540 12.50 5.11 -17.13
N ASN A 541 12.45 4.06 -16.30
CA ASN A 541 12.25 4.22 -14.86
C ASN A 541 13.59 4.43 -14.13
N VAL A 542 13.56 5.08 -12.97
CA VAL A 542 14.70 5.25 -12.07
C VAL A 542 14.45 4.46 -10.80
N LEU A 543 15.29 3.47 -10.54
CA LEU A 543 15.12 2.54 -9.42
C LEU A 543 16.41 2.48 -8.58
N THR A 544 16.34 2.84 -7.31
CA THR A 544 17.51 2.95 -6.45
C THR A 544 17.27 2.40 -5.05
N ARG A 545 18.32 1.89 -4.40
CA ARG A 545 18.31 1.39 -3.03
C ARG A 545 17.22 0.33 -2.81
N LEU A 546 17.24 -0.69 -3.65
CA LEU A 546 16.27 -1.78 -3.60
C LEU A 546 16.82 -2.93 -2.75
N GLY A 547 15.96 -3.57 -1.96
CA GLY A 547 16.32 -4.74 -1.16
C GLY A 547 16.71 -5.95 -1.99
N TYR A 548 16.28 -6.02 -3.26
CA TYR A 548 16.61 -7.11 -4.18
C TYR A 548 16.74 -6.62 -5.64
N LYS A 549 15.97 -7.16 -6.58
CA LYS A 549 16.09 -6.90 -8.01
C LYS A 549 15.38 -5.63 -8.44
N TRP A 550 15.95 -4.90 -9.38
CA TRP A 550 15.30 -3.72 -9.93
C TRP A 550 14.12 -4.06 -10.86
N VAL A 551 14.24 -5.16 -11.62
CA VAL A 551 13.15 -5.78 -12.38
C VAL A 551 13.28 -7.29 -12.27
N SER A 552 12.18 -7.99 -12.14
CA SER A 552 12.13 -9.45 -12.20
C SER A 552 10.79 -9.94 -12.71
N ASN A 553 10.76 -11.18 -13.20
CA ASN A 553 9.54 -11.93 -13.42
C ASN A 553 9.65 -13.32 -12.79
N TRP A 554 8.52 -13.96 -12.57
CA TRP A 554 8.51 -15.35 -12.12
C TRP A 554 8.99 -16.25 -13.26
N ALA A 555 10.05 -17.00 -13.00
CA ALA A 555 10.75 -17.79 -14.01
C ALA A 555 9.83 -18.79 -14.74
N GLY A 556 9.81 -18.70 -16.08
CA GLY A 556 9.11 -19.65 -16.93
C GLY A 556 7.63 -19.34 -17.22
N TYR A 557 7.06 -18.31 -16.63
CA TYR A 557 5.65 -17.96 -16.82
C TYR A 557 5.40 -16.70 -17.65
N GLY A 558 6.25 -15.69 -17.58
CA GLY A 558 6.11 -14.45 -18.36
C GLY A 558 6.66 -14.58 -19.78
N ILE A 559 5.98 -14.01 -20.77
CA ILE A 559 6.42 -13.94 -22.15
C ILE A 559 6.37 -12.50 -22.67
N ASP A 560 7.27 -12.17 -23.63
CA ASP A 560 7.28 -10.91 -24.37
C ASP A 560 7.27 -9.66 -23.46
N ASN A 561 8.08 -9.70 -22.40
CA ASN A 561 8.29 -8.56 -21.50
C ASN A 561 9.57 -7.82 -21.88
N HIS A 562 9.53 -6.51 -21.99
CA HIS A 562 10.66 -5.69 -22.45
C HIS A 562 11.03 -4.64 -21.43
N ALA A 563 12.30 -4.60 -21.00
CA ALA A 563 12.83 -3.56 -20.14
C ALA A 563 13.90 -2.74 -20.88
N THR A 564 13.66 -1.44 -21.08
CA THR A 564 14.51 -0.58 -21.90
C THR A 564 14.77 0.78 -21.29
N GLY A 565 16.02 1.25 -21.32
CA GLY A 565 16.39 2.62 -20.94
C GLY A 565 16.17 2.97 -19.47
N ASN A 566 16.14 1.99 -18.57
CA ASN A 566 15.97 2.21 -17.13
C ASN A 566 17.30 2.52 -16.46
N TRP A 567 17.29 3.23 -15.33
CA TRP A 567 18.46 3.57 -14.53
C TRP A 567 18.40 2.95 -13.14
N THR A 568 19.48 2.29 -12.73
CA THR A 568 19.57 1.65 -11.41
C THR A 568 21.00 1.61 -10.86
N ASP A 569 21.13 1.59 -9.53
CA ASP A 569 22.37 1.43 -8.79
C ASP A 569 22.82 -0.03 -8.62
N THR A 570 22.02 -0.99 -9.01
CA THR A 570 22.32 -2.43 -8.93
C THR A 570 22.32 -3.11 -10.30
N ASP A 571 22.92 -4.29 -10.38
CA ASP A 571 22.91 -5.17 -11.55
C ASP A 571 22.22 -6.51 -11.25
N ALA A 572 21.24 -6.54 -10.40
CA ALA A 572 20.49 -7.74 -10.06
C ALA A 572 19.17 -7.85 -10.89
N PRO A 573 19.23 -8.02 -12.23
CA PRO A 573 18.03 -8.20 -13.06
C PRO A 573 17.64 -9.67 -13.12
N ALA A 574 16.37 -9.95 -13.31
CA ALA A 574 15.90 -11.29 -13.65
C ALA A 574 14.65 -11.20 -14.51
N LEU A 575 14.80 -10.79 -15.75
CA LEU A 575 13.73 -10.84 -16.73
C LEU A 575 14.02 -11.99 -17.70
N ALA A 576 13.22 -13.05 -17.61
CA ALA A 576 13.33 -14.25 -18.41
C ALA A 576 12.01 -14.56 -19.11
N GLY A 577 12.04 -15.51 -20.06
CA GLY A 577 10.86 -15.98 -20.79
C GLY A 577 10.94 -15.71 -22.28
N THR A 578 10.16 -16.46 -23.06
CA THR A 578 10.15 -16.40 -24.52
C THR A 578 9.78 -15.01 -25.01
N GLY A 579 10.60 -14.42 -25.90
CA GLY A 579 10.38 -13.08 -26.43
C GLY A 579 10.77 -11.94 -25.50
N SER A 580 11.06 -12.21 -24.23
CA SER A 580 11.45 -11.16 -23.27
C SER A 580 12.88 -10.67 -23.53
N ALA A 581 13.10 -9.37 -23.34
CA ALA A 581 14.39 -8.73 -23.61
C ALA A 581 14.68 -7.57 -22.65
N MET A 582 15.98 -7.33 -22.45
CA MET A 582 16.51 -6.18 -21.71
C MET A 582 17.51 -5.45 -22.60
N THR A 583 17.26 -4.17 -22.90
CA THR A 583 18.10 -3.38 -23.80
C THR A 583 18.34 -1.98 -23.24
N ASP A 584 19.54 -1.45 -23.47
CA ASP A 584 19.90 -0.06 -23.17
C ASP A 584 19.63 0.39 -21.71
N ASN A 585 19.64 -0.56 -20.75
CA ASN A 585 19.47 -0.23 -19.35
C ASN A 585 20.81 0.20 -18.74
N HIS A 586 20.77 1.22 -17.91
CA HIS A 586 21.94 1.78 -17.21
C HIS A 586 21.99 1.24 -15.79
N THR A 587 22.84 0.25 -15.58
CA THR A 587 22.96 -0.48 -14.30
C THR A 587 24.26 -0.11 -13.55
N LYS A 588 24.38 -0.51 -12.28
CA LYS A 588 25.56 -0.27 -11.42
C LYS A 588 25.97 1.20 -11.34
N LEU A 589 25.00 2.10 -11.32
CA LEU A 589 25.30 3.53 -11.27
C LEU A 589 25.79 3.96 -9.88
N ASP A 590 26.93 4.64 -9.84
CA ASP A 590 27.44 5.31 -8.64
C ASP A 590 26.84 6.73 -8.47
N ARG A 591 26.27 7.25 -9.56
CA ARG A 591 25.62 8.55 -9.60
C ARG A 591 24.54 8.55 -10.66
N LEU A 592 23.39 9.11 -10.32
CA LEU A 592 22.32 9.31 -11.29
C LEU A 592 22.73 10.38 -12.32
N PRO A 593 22.68 10.09 -13.64
CA PRO A 593 22.92 11.07 -14.67
C PRO A 593 21.79 12.11 -14.74
N ALA A 594 22.01 13.20 -15.48
CA ALA A 594 21.06 14.30 -15.56
C ALA A 594 19.66 13.90 -16.03
N ASP A 595 19.57 12.98 -17.00
CA ASP A 595 18.30 12.48 -17.52
C ASP A 595 17.54 11.65 -16.46
N ALA A 596 18.23 10.78 -15.73
CA ALA A 596 17.62 10.03 -14.62
C ALA A 596 17.14 10.97 -13.49
N LEU A 597 17.93 11.99 -13.16
CA LEU A 597 17.54 13.01 -12.17
C LEU A 597 16.30 13.79 -12.62
N LYS A 598 16.20 14.11 -13.92
CA LYS A 598 15.03 14.78 -14.49
C LYS A 598 13.78 13.91 -14.36
N VAL A 599 13.86 12.62 -14.73
CA VAL A 599 12.75 11.66 -14.56
C VAL A 599 12.35 11.57 -13.09
N ALA A 600 13.30 11.32 -12.19
CA ALA A 600 13.02 11.19 -10.78
C ALA A 600 12.42 12.47 -10.14
N ALA A 601 12.84 13.66 -10.62
CA ALA A 601 12.33 14.94 -10.13
C ALA A 601 10.92 15.24 -10.64
N SER A 602 10.54 14.76 -11.84
CA SER A 602 9.20 14.96 -12.38
C SER A 602 8.18 13.96 -11.86
N ALA A 603 8.61 12.85 -11.29
CA ALA A 603 7.74 11.81 -10.75
C ALA A 603 7.05 12.24 -9.45
N GLY A 604 5.77 11.85 -9.30
CA GLY A 604 4.97 12.10 -8.11
C GLY A 604 3.99 13.26 -8.21
N ALA A 605 3.13 13.38 -7.22
CA ALA A 605 1.97 14.30 -7.22
C ALA A 605 2.33 15.79 -7.28
N GLN A 606 3.52 16.18 -6.80
CA GLN A 606 3.95 17.57 -6.75
C GLN A 606 5.07 17.91 -7.75
N GLY A 607 5.66 16.90 -8.41
CA GLY A 607 6.57 17.06 -9.53
C GLY A 607 7.90 17.78 -9.27
N HIS A 608 8.29 18.03 -8.02
CA HIS A 608 9.54 18.74 -7.69
C HIS A 608 10.13 18.30 -6.34
N ASP A 609 9.82 17.09 -5.90
CA ASP A 609 10.41 16.56 -4.67
C ASP A 609 11.92 16.37 -4.83
N ARG A 610 12.67 16.67 -3.78
CA ARG A 610 14.11 16.49 -3.77
C ARG A 610 14.45 15.04 -4.09
N VAL A 611 15.19 14.84 -5.17
CA VAL A 611 15.76 13.54 -5.52
C VAL A 611 17.05 13.33 -4.72
N GLU A 612 17.12 12.23 -3.99
CA GLU A 612 18.34 11.85 -3.31
C GLU A 612 19.33 11.29 -4.32
N GLN A 613 20.44 12.01 -4.53
CA GLN A 613 21.52 11.52 -5.38
C GLN A 613 22.18 10.28 -4.74
N LEU A 614 22.63 9.35 -5.55
CA LEU A 614 23.44 8.24 -5.09
C LEU A 614 24.75 8.77 -4.49
N ARG A 615 25.21 8.16 -3.42
CA ARG A 615 26.50 8.47 -2.83
C ARG A 615 27.59 7.62 -3.48
N PRO A 616 28.77 8.15 -3.73
CA PRO A 616 29.92 7.35 -4.19
C PRO A 616 30.17 6.16 -3.27
N ASP A 617 30.47 5.01 -3.84
CA ASP A 617 30.89 3.82 -3.11
C ASP A 617 32.41 3.68 -3.21
N LEU A 618 33.11 3.93 -2.09
CA LEU A 618 34.55 3.84 -2.00
C LEU A 618 35.03 2.38 -2.05
N ALA A 619 34.18 1.41 -1.67
CA ALA A 619 34.53 -0.01 -1.67
C ALA A 619 34.62 -0.60 -3.08
N ARG A 620 33.93 -0.04 -4.05
CA ARG A 620 33.83 -0.55 -5.42
C ARG A 620 35.16 -0.68 -6.13
N THR A 621 36.07 0.25 -5.90
CA THR A 621 37.44 0.25 -6.48
C THR A 621 38.48 -0.34 -5.53
N GLY A 622 38.06 -0.75 -4.33
CA GLY A 622 38.93 -1.32 -3.31
C GLY A 622 39.30 -2.78 -3.57
N THR A 623 40.28 -3.27 -2.82
CA THR A 623 40.71 -4.68 -2.86
C THR A 623 40.08 -5.42 -1.69
N ALA A 624 39.16 -6.32 -1.98
CA ALA A 624 38.48 -7.12 -0.96
C ALA A 624 39.25 -8.39 -0.63
N SER A 625 39.23 -8.82 0.64
CA SER A 625 39.76 -10.07 1.16
C SER A 625 38.90 -10.62 2.29
N GLN A 626 39.06 -11.91 2.62
CA GLN A 626 38.28 -12.56 3.69
C GLN A 626 39.09 -13.63 4.39
N SER A 627 38.73 -14.01 5.62
CA SER A 627 39.46 -14.94 6.46
C SER A 627 39.54 -16.33 5.85
N SER A 628 38.53 -16.77 5.14
CA SER A 628 38.44 -18.05 4.42
C SER A 628 37.42 -17.93 3.29
N THR A 629 37.40 -18.93 2.39
CA THR A 629 36.44 -18.92 1.26
C THR A 629 35.67 -20.22 1.21
N ASP A 630 34.33 -20.14 1.18
CA ASP A 630 33.43 -21.29 1.01
C ASP A 630 33.09 -21.45 -0.48
N GLY A 631 33.68 -22.46 -1.10
CA GLY A 631 33.50 -22.75 -2.52
C GLY A 631 34.03 -21.62 -3.42
N THR A 632 33.14 -21.07 -4.25
CA THR A 632 33.42 -20.00 -5.22
C THR A 632 33.05 -18.59 -4.72
N ALA A 633 32.55 -18.48 -3.48
CA ALA A 633 32.03 -17.21 -2.92
C ALA A 633 33.19 -16.30 -2.43
N THR A 634 33.90 -15.68 -3.38
CA THR A 634 35.08 -14.85 -3.12
C THR A 634 34.76 -13.50 -2.49
N ALA A 635 35.76 -12.89 -1.84
CA ALA A 635 35.59 -11.58 -1.19
C ALA A 635 35.12 -10.47 -2.15
N ALA A 636 35.49 -10.50 -3.42
CA ALA A 636 35.16 -9.51 -4.42
C ALA A 636 33.67 -9.44 -4.72
N ALA A 637 32.91 -10.50 -4.50
CA ALA A 637 31.46 -10.51 -4.72
C ALA A 637 30.70 -9.49 -3.85
N ALA A 638 31.26 -9.06 -2.73
CA ALA A 638 30.62 -8.04 -1.91
C ALA A 638 30.89 -6.59 -2.37
N THR A 639 31.64 -6.39 -3.46
CA THR A 639 31.94 -5.05 -4.02
C THR A 639 31.70 -4.96 -5.53
N ASP A 640 31.08 -5.96 -6.16
CA ASP A 640 30.89 -6.04 -7.61
C ASP A 640 29.68 -5.24 -8.13
N GLY A 641 28.84 -4.72 -7.22
CA GLY A 641 27.62 -3.97 -7.55
C GLY A 641 26.42 -4.85 -7.90
N ASP A 642 26.51 -6.17 -7.67
CA ASP A 642 25.42 -7.12 -7.88
C ASP A 642 24.94 -7.70 -6.54
N THR A 643 23.79 -7.26 -6.06
CA THR A 643 23.21 -7.74 -4.80
C THR A 643 22.66 -9.17 -4.87
N SER A 644 22.73 -9.84 -6.03
CA SER A 644 22.38 -11.25 -6.21
C SER A 644 23.57 -12.20 -6.00
N THR A 645 24.80 -11.70 -6.10
CA THR A 645 26.03 -12.44 -5.74
C THR A 645 26.28 -12.39 -4.24
N ASP A 646 27.20 -13.20 -3.73
CA ASP A 646 27.59 -13.16 -2.33
C ASP A 646 29.03 -13.62 -2.08
N THR A 647 29.66 -13.01 -1.09
CA THR A 647 30.89 -13.50 -0.46
C THR A 647 30.55 -14.45 0.68
N ARG A 648 31.39 -15.43 0.96
CA ARG A 648 31.18 -16.40 2.04
C ARG A 648 32.45 -16.94 2.63
N THR A 649 32.57 -16.84 3.96
CA THR A 649 33.65 -17.55 4.71
C THR A 649 33.21 -18.96 5.11
N LEU A 650 34.16 -19.79 5.51
CA LEU A 650 33.85 -21.00 6.28
C LEU A 650 33.30 -20.62 7.67
N SER A 651 32.68 -21.58 8.35
CA SER A 651 32.21 -21.36 9.74
C SER A 651 33.45 -21.47 10.67
N GLU A 652 33.88 -20.34 11.22
CA GLU A 652 35.04 -20.24 12.06
C GLU A 652 34.89 -19.14 13.14
N PRO A 653 35.67 -19.20 14.24
CA PRO A 653 35.65 -18.16 15.25
C PRO A 653 36.19 -16.84 14.70
N GLY A 654 35.43 -15.76 14.85
CA GLY A 654 35.81 -14.42 14.43
C GLY A 654 36.05 -14.29 12.93
N ALA A 655 35.31 -15.06 12.09
CA ALA A 655 35.34 -14.94 10.63
C ALA A 655 35.16 -13.46 10.20
N TRP A 656 35.89 -13.06 9.16
CA TRP A 656 35.86 -11.68 8.70
C TRP A 656 35.93 -11.55 7.17
N TRP A 657 35.38 -10.44 6.72
CA TRP A 657 35.56 -9.86 5.39
C TRP A 657 36.08 -8.44 5.52
N GLN A 658 36.93 -7.97 4.60
CA GLN A 658 37.43 -6.60 4.60
C GLN A 658 37.70 -6.08 3.19
N VAL A 659 37.73 -4.74 3.08
CA VAL A 659 38.18 -4.02 1.89
C VAL A 659 39.29 -3.02 2.24
N ASP A 660 40.33 -2.97 1.39
CA ASP A 660 41.34 -1.90 1.35
C ASP A 660 40.93 -0.87 0.33
N LEU A 661 40.59 0.35 0.75
CA LEU A 661 40.16 1.47 -0.08
C LEU A 661 41.31 2.11 -0.89
N GLY A 662 42.55 1.58 -0.77
CA GLY A 662 43.72 2.04 -1.48
C GLY A 662 44.45 3.22 -0.79
N SER A 663 43.73 4.12 -0.17
CA SER A 663 44.26 5.25 0.61
C SER A 663 43.31 5.58 1.77
N VAL A 664 43.80 6.40 2.71
CA VAL A 664 42.95 6.90 3.81
C VAL A 664 41.90 7.83 3.21
N GLN A 665 40.64 7.52 3.47
CA GLN A 665 39.47 8.24 3.00
C GLN A 665 38.62 8.69 4.19
N HIS A 666 37.86 9.76 4.01
CA HIS A 666 36.73 10.06 4.91
C HIS A 666 35.63 9.02 4.70
N VAL A 667 35.19 8.37 5.76
CA VAL A 667 34.11 7.38 5.75
C VAL A 667 32.98 7.89 6.65
N GLY A 668 31.86 8.30 6.08
CA GLY A 668 30.70 8.82 6.80
C GLY A 668 29.67 7.74 7.11
N GLN A 669 29.58 6.71 6.26
CA GLN A 669 28.58 5.64 6.43
C GLN A 669 29.06 4.32 5.82
N VAL A 670 28.70 3.20 6.45
CA VAL A 670 28.89 1.85 5.91
C VAL A 670 27.54 1.14 5.85
N GLU A 671 27.22 0.57 4.69
CA GLU A 671 26.04 -0.28 4.49
C GLU A 671 26.48 -1.74 4.33
N VAL A 672 25.96 -2.62 5.18
CA VAL A 672 26.27 -4.05 5.18
C VAL A 672 25.05 -4.82 4.71
N TRP A 673 25.12 -5.40 3.51
CA TRP A 673 24.04 -6.15 2.89
C TRP A 673 24.20 -7.65 3.13
N ASN A 674 23.31 -8.23 3.93
CA ASN A 674 23.37 -9.64 4.28
C ASN A 674 23.03 -10.57 3.10
N ASN A 675 23.60 -11.76 3.10
CA ASN A 675 23.10 -12.88 2.30
C ASN A 675 21.94 -13.56 3.05
N THR A 676 20.81 -13.73 2.39
CA THR A 676 19.59 -14.27 3.02
C THR A 676 19.63 -15.77 3.30
N SER A 677 20.46 -16.52 2.56
CA SER A 677 20.59 -17.97 2.77
C SER A 677 21.51 -18.34 3.93
N MET A 678 22.39 -17.43 4.34
CA MET A 678 23.35 -17.61 5.45
C MET A 678 23.50 -16.32 6.23
N THR A 679 22.77 -16.19 7.30
CA THR A 679 22.65 -14.95 8.06
C THR A 679 23.89 -14.63 8.87
N THR A 680 24.56 -13.53 8.58
CA THR A 680 25.58 -12.92 9.44
C THR A 680 24.90 -12.33 10.68
N THR A 681 25.29 -12.77 11.87
CA THR A 681 24.68 -12.36 13.14
C THR A 681 25.75 -12.05 14.18
N GLY A 682 25.61 -10.94 14.92
CA GLY A 682 26.55 -10.50 15.93
C GLY A 682 27.93 -10.19 15.33
N PHE A 683 28.09 -8.97 14.82
CA PHE A 683 29.32 -8.57 14.12
C PHE A 683 29.73 -7.14 14.47
N ASP A 684 31.02 -6.88 14.25
CA ASP A 684 31.62 -5.56 14.35
C ASP A 684 31.93 -5.02 12.95
N VAL A 685 31.66 -3.75 12.71
CA VAL A 685 32.21 -2.98 11.61
C VAL A 685 33.41 -2.20 12.15
N GLN A 686 34.60 -2.55 11.68
CA GLN A 686 35.88 -2.03 12.11
C GLN A 686 36.50 -1.14 11.02
N LEU A 687 36.85 0.10 11.38
CA LEU A 687 37.49 1.06 10.49
C LEU A 687 38.89 1.39 11.00
N ALA A 688 39.91 1.27 10.14
CA ALA A 688 41.28 1.51 10.51
C ALA A 688 42.08 2.21 9.40
N ARG A 689 43.14 2.94 9.76
CA ARG A 689 44.05 3.56 8.81
C ARG A 689 45.17 2.58 8.37
N THR A 690 45.44 1.57 9.17
CA THR A 690 46.52 0.59 8.96
C THR A 690 45.97 -0.84 8.91
N PRO A 691 46.64 -1.77 8.20
CA PRO A 691 46.15 -3.13 7.97
C PRO A 691 46.15 -4.03 9.23
N ASP A 692 46.85 -3.65 10.27
CA ASP A 692 46.91 -4.35 11.57
C ASP A 692 45.76 -3.98 12.51
N PHE A 693 44.96 -2.98 12.13
CA PHE A 693 43.86 -2.47 12.96
C PHE A 693 44.28 -2.00 14.35
N ALA A 694 45.52 -1.49 14.49
CA ALA A 694 46.03 -1.01 15.76
C ALA A 694 45.27 0.21 16.30
N ASP A 695 44.80 1.09 15.42
CA ASP A 695 43.97 2.25 15.73
C ASP A 695 42.58 2.09 15.05
N VAL A 696 41.68 1.38 15.72
CA VAL A 696 40.42 0.93 15.17
C VAL A 696 39.21 1.67 15.78
N THR A 697 38.32 2.19 14.92
CA THR A 697 36.96 2.57 15.30
C THR A 697 36.06 1.38 15.08
N THR A 698 35.29 0.96 16.10
CA THR A 698 34.42 -0.23 16.05
C THR A 698 32.97 0.17 16.28
N LEU A 699 32.08 -0.28 15.37
CA LEU A 699 30.63 -0.16 15.49
C LEU A 699 30.07 -1.58 15.69
N HIS A 700 29.41 -1.82 16.82
CA HIS A 700 28.89 -3.13 17.19
C HIS A 700 27.44 -3.34 16.72
N VAL A 701 27.17 -4.47 16.07
CA VAL A 701 25.83 -4.92 15.65
C VAL A 701 25.51 -6.23 16.36
N PRO A 702 24.68 -6.22 17.41
CA PRO A 702 24.39 -7.42 18.21
C PRO A 702 23.46 -8.40 17.48
N GLY A 703 22.67 -7.93 16.53
CA GLY A 703 21.64 -8.68 15.85
C GLY A 703 22.05 -9.22 14.49
N LYS A 704 21.03 -9.67 13.78
CA LYS A 704 21.11 -10.16 12.40
C LYS A 704 21.43 -8.98 11.45
N ALA A 705 22.34 -9.18 10.51
CA ALA A 705 22.55 -8.22 9.44
C ALA A 705 21.29 -8.08 8.57
N LEU A 706 20.96 -6.86 8.19
CA LEU A 706 19.82 -6.52 7.31
C LEU A 706 20.29 -6.35 5.85
N ARG A 707 19.39 -5.95 4.96
CA ARG A 707 19.68 -5.65 3.55
C ARG A 707 19.26 -4.22 3.17
N PRO A 708 20.05 -3.21 3.55
CA PRO A 708 21.27 -3.25 4.38
C PRO A 708 21.03 -2.99 5.87
N THR A 709 22.04 -3.29 6.68
CA THR A 709 22.31 -2.63 7.96
C THR A 709 23.10 -1.36 7.67
N VAL A 710 22.54 -0.19 8.00
CA VAL A 710 23.15 1.12 7.76
C VAL A 710 23.80 1.64 9.04
N LEU A 711 25.08 1.97 8.98
CA LEU A 711 25.90 2.38 10.12
C LEU A 711 26.56 3.73 9.83
N ASP A 712 26.16 4.76 10.56
CA ASP A 712 26.83 6.06 10.54
C ASP A 712 28.11 5.97 11.38
N THR A 713 29.24 6.33 10.82
CA THR A 713 30.56 6.22 11.48
C THR A 713 30.91 7.43 12.35
N GLY A 714 30.13 8.49 12.26
CA GLY A 714 30.37 9.76 12.92
C GLY A 714 31.19 10.76 12.09
N LYS A 715 31.12 12.02 12.48
CA LYS A 715 31.85 13.09 11.76
C LYS A 715 33.36 12.93 11.93
N GLY A 716 34.08 12.97 10.81
CA GLY A 716 35.54 12.98 10.80
C GLY A 716 36.22 11.60 10.90
N THR A 717 35.48 10.51 10.78
CA THR A 717 36.07 9.17 10.72
C THR A 717 36.87 9.00 9.43
N GLU A 718 38.14 8.67 9.54
CA GLU A 718 39.04 8.40 8.43
C GLU A 718 39.51 6.97 8.49
N ALA A 719 39.42 6.25 7.38
CA ALA A 719 39.87 4.85 7.27
C ALA A 719 40.41 4.54 5.88
N ARG A 720 41.33 3.60 5.81
CA ARG A 720 41.74 2.91 4.59
C ARG A 720 41.16 1.49 4.55
N TYR A 721 41.01 0.87 5.72
CA TYR A 721 40.51 -0.50 5.84
C TYR A 721 39.16 -0.50 6.52
N VAL A 722 38.17 -1.19 5.90
CA VAL A 722 36.85 -1.44 6.50
C VAL A 722 36.68 -2.96 6.60
N ARG A 723 36.42 -3.47 7.82
CA ARG A 723 36.31 -4.92 8.10
C ARG A 723 34.99 -5.22 8.78
N ILE A 724 34.30 -6.24 8.30
CA ILE A 724 33.16 -6.87 8.93
C ILE A 724 33.65 -8.13 9.62
N LYS A 725 33.56 -8.23 10.96
CA LYS A 725 34.10 -9.34 11.74
C LYS A 725 33.05 -9.87 12.71
N LEU A 726 32.83 -11.19 12.73
CA LEU A 726 31.94 -11.82 13.70
C LEU A 726 32.51 -11.70 15.11
N THR A 727 31.63 -11.50 16.09
CA THR A 727 31.98 -11.51 17.53
C THR A 727 32.01 -12.90 18.12
N GLY A 728 31.48 -13.91 17.40
CA GLY A 728 31.45 -15.32 17.79
C GLY A 728 31.95 -16.26 16.71
N THR A 729 31.50 -17.52 16.78
CA THR A 729 31.77 -18.53 15.75
C THR A 729 30.64 -18.56 14.75
N GLY A 730 30.96 -18.52 13.46
CA GLY A 730 29.97 -18.52 12.38
C GLY A 730 30.55 -18.20 11.03
N ARG A 731 29.75 -17.79 10.10
CA ARG A 731 30.14 -17.39 8.74
C ARG A 731 29.80 -15.92 8.51
N VAL A 732 30.70 -15.19 7.85
CA VAL A 732 30.37 -13.93 7.19
C VAL A 732 29.87 -14.28 5.81
N ALA A 733 28.60 -13.86 5.52
CA ALA A 733 27.95 -14.08 4.24
C ALA A 733 27.26 -12.78 3.82
N LEU A 734 27.86 -12.05 2.87
CA LEU A 734 27.42 -10.70 2.48
C LEU A 734 27.13 -10.66 0.99
N ALA A 735 25.99 -10.09 0.64
CA ALA A 735 25.66 -9.80 -0.75
C ALA A 735 26.36 -8.53 -1.24
N HIS A 736 26.53 -7.52 -0.38
CA HIS A 736 27.20 -6.28 -0.75
C HIS A 736 27.71 -5.52 0.48
N VAL A 737 28.74 -4.70 0.31
CA VAL A 737 29.21 -3.73 1.29
C VAL A 737 29.46 -2.41 0.57
N LEU A 738 28.76 -1.36 0.96
CA LEU A 738 28.95 0.00 0.46
C LEU A 738 29.66 0.83 1.52
N VAL A 739 30.64 1.62 1.09
CA VAL A 739 31.38 2.55 1.94
C VAL A 739 31.23 3.95 1.38
N HIS A 740 30.54 4.82 2.09
CA HIS A 740 30.25 6.17 1.63
C HIS A 740 31.11 7.21 2.35
N PRO A 741 31.52 8.29 1.63
CA PRO A 741 32.25 9.39 2.22
C PRO A 741 31.42 10.25 3.20
#